data_968b2a9d758d7e332b99f30652a458c1
#
_entry.id   968b2a9d758d7e332b99f30652a458c1
#
_cell.length_a   1.000
_cell.length_b   1.000
_cell.length_c   1.000
_cell.angle_alpha   90.00
_cell.angle_beta   90.00
_cell.angle_gamma   90.00
#
_symmetry.space_group_name_H-M   'P 1'
#
loop_
_entity.id
_entity.type
_entity.pdbx_description
1 polymer ?
#
loop_
_entity_poly.entity_id
_entity_poly.type
_entity_poly.pdbx_seq_one_letter_code
_entity_poly.pdbx_strand_id
1 'polypeptide(L)'
;MSQRHTRHRSSLKGPGAGSTGSKSTGEATKKVKHMTPVNPPPQVASVGRDKSSKLRNISRLTSHGARQKSLTEGEPSRLKHFASFDIGRRKSATDIDFRRRKSIADMDFSVKKTLTENDTSRPALRISLAQDGTSLKKVQPMLKPTDHEGPTRRREQLIVAAAVFVFVLLACIIAFLFFFTEPVKKVHYCVTDACINHANRLLATINTSHDPCDDFYAFVCSGWQKGSPALSVQDKLNEDAVKDEIKELEADIWRVGRASRLYSKCVYPEESDIDVNVFWINNFMDTLNLDWPSRKPNLSKARPLEVMLNMSAKYDLNFLFRLEIATNQSTGNVLVFCRRYNGVAWNDRHQRPLSLVDYERVAKQQLLELDREEYVEYEPSLLQRLEKSFTEANVYETHSEQSWFVISELDARTGNIEPGRWLKDLNSAYSSLKLSWAFNNFVVLEDAEILNRIDALFRDYTEVELLIGIAWMFIQSHLWVAAGKPGFMFYDNTEEKKQRACLEYVDSRFGALSSSEHITRLYPTHEARLGVSSFLQSLKAEFNQVMKRTSWVDREIRETAMRKVNTMDLNILPAEQFFVPLQRAALYGQFPSINNTAFMESWLSSSALYQALQVHQSFHDVFKKKRTFRHQAYTYAYLLNAVDGALGGLEPPLFYPRGIFAMNYASAGTLLAKEIIRSIDPAGTTVNDRGESIHWWGKSESAEYNRRLNCDLRIAAEQKAVSVIPAIPALELSYAAYKKAIENAAVKVGGVEDLRIRGLENFLDDHIFFMSHCYVLCGKKGDIGRQQECNVPLKHSIHFAETFRCAVGSPMNVASKCSFFEQ
;
A
#
# COMPACT_ATOMS: atom_id res chain seq x y z
N MET A 1 47.74 -2.92 -39.99
CA MET A 1 47.71 -2.78 -41.45
C MET A 1 46.38 -2.11 -41.76
N SER A 2 46.35 -0.75 -41.85
CA SER A 2 46.61 0.15 -42.97
C SER A 2 45.68 -0.15 -44.15
N GLN A 3 44.82 0.70 -44.62
CA GLN A 3 44.75 2.13 -44.95
C GLN A 3 43.33 2.41 -45.44
N ARG A 4 42.61 3.47 -45.11
CA ARG A 4 42.61 4.84 -45.67
C ARG A 4 42.12 4.95 -47.12
N HIS A 5 41.12 5.75 -47.32
CA HIS A 5 40.91 6.96 -48.18
C HIS A 5 39.51 6.98 -48.81
N THR A 6 38.78 8.01 -49.07
CA THR A 6 38.73 9.47 -48.90
C THR A 6 37.44 9.95 -49.53
N ARG A 7 36.84 10.96 -48.91
CA ARG A 7 36.10 12.11 -49.43
C ARG A 7 35.77 12.20 -50.92
N HIS A 8 34.52 12.59 -51.24
CA HIS A 8 34.32 13.80 -52.03
C HIS A 8 33.01 14.52 -51.77
N ARG A 9 33.11 15.82 -51.66
CA ARG A 9 32.11 16.90 -51.58
C ARG A 9 31.81 17.42 -53.00
N SER A 10 30.55 17.91 -53.22
CA SER A 10 30.19 19.11 -54.04
C SER A 10 28.69 19.29 -53.93
N SER A 11 28.12 20.25 -53.35
CA SER A 11 27.96 21.71 -53.54
C SER A 11 27.61 22.12 -54.99
N LEU A 12 26.41 22.66 -55.15
CA LEU A 12 26.19 23.98 -55.77
C LEU A 12 24.68 24.23 -56.09
N LYS A 13 24.15 25.29 -55.47
CA LYS A 13 23.48 26.48 -55.98
C LYS A 13 22.08 26.38 -56.59
N GLY A 14 21.18 27.17 -56.02
CA GLY A 14 19.98 27.75 -56.62
C GLY A 14 20.35 28.80 -57.74
N PRO A 15 19.47 29.59 -58.27
CA PRO A 15 18.64 30.54 -57.59
C PRO A 15 17.25 30.80 -58.25
N GLY A 16 16.39 31.54 -57.61
CA GLY A 16 15.88 32.88 -57.95
C GLY A 16 14.36 32.90 -58.24
N ALA A 17 13.60 33.60 -57.46
CA ALA A 17 13.13 34.96 -57.56
C ALA A 17 11.88 35.19 -58.43
N GLY A 18 10.97 35.92 -57.88
CA GLY A 18 9.96 36.76 -58.46
C GLY A 18 8.55 36.55 -57.95
N SER A 19 8.04 37.27 -57.02
CA SER A 19 7.59 38.65 -56.92
C SER A 19 6.19 38.89 -57.50
N THR A 20 5.46 39.61 -56.70
CA THR A 20 4.31 40.53 -56.89
C THR A 20 2.93 39.83 -56.73
N GLY A 21 2.00 40.33 -55.99
CA GLY A 21 1.73 41.61 -55.39
C GLY A 21 0.23 41.84 -55.29
N SER A 22 -0.13 42.59 -54.30
CA SER A 22 -1.24 43.51 -54.10
C SER A 22 -2.65 43.01 -53.75
N LYS A 23 -3.05 43.39 -52.53
CA LYS A 23 -4.11 44.34 -52.16
C LYS A 23 -5.51 44.08 -52.71
N SER A 24 -6.48 43.95 -51.78
CA SER A 24 -7.46 44.96 -51.34
C SER A 24 -8.51 44.38 -50.41
N THR A 25 -8.64 44.86 -49.21
CA THR A 25 -9.73 45.62 -48.57
C THR A 25 -11.17 45.18 -48.88
N GLY A 26 -11.89 44.95 -47.83
CA GLY A 26 -13.35 44.91 -47.81
C GLY A 26 -13.90 44.58 -46.44
N GLU A 27 -14.13 45.62 -45.63
CA GLU A 27 -14.99 45.63 -44.46
C GLU A 27 -16.45 45.29 -44.85
N ALA A 28 -17.09 44.49 -44.03
CA ALA A 28 -18.54 44.65 -43.80
C ALA A 28 -18.97 44.07 -42.45
N THR A 29 -19.20 44.93 -41.55
CA THR A 29 -20.03 44.83 -40.35
C THR A 29 -21.41 44.28 -40.64
N LYS A 30 -21.99 43.37 -39.81
CA LYS A 30 -23.32 43.52 -39.19
C LYS A 30 -23.78 42.19 -38.54
N LYS A 31 -24.06 42.27 -37.34
CA LYS A 31 -25.25 42.25 -36.46
C LYS A 31 -25.26 41.05 -35.49
N VAL A 32 -25.03 41.42 -34.27
CA VAL A 32 -25.48 40.77 -33.04
C VAL A 32 -26.99 40.55 -33.08
N LYS A 33 -27.42 39.32 -32.76
CA LYS A 33 -28.76 39.07 -32.23
C LYS A 33 -28.64 38.29 -30.94
N HIS A 34 -28.98 38.99 -29.87
CA HIS A 34 -29.32 38.44 -28.55
C HIS A 34 -30.46 37.41 -28.69
N MET A 35 -30.32 36.28 -28.05
CA MET A 35 -31.43 35.46 -27.59
C MET A 35 -31.24 35.14 -26.11
N THR A 36 -32.23 35.61 -25.34
CA THR A 36 -32.47 35.44 -23.92
C THR A 36 -32.79 34.00 -23.52
N PRO A 37 -32.57 33.62 -22.26
CA PRO A 37 -32.75 32.26 -21.77
C PRO A 37 -34.23 31.93 -21.50
N VAL A 38 -34.60 30.68 -21.79
CA VAL A 38 -35.95 30.14 -21.54
C VAL A 38 -35.96 29.52 -20.14
N ASN A 39 -36.95 29.97 -19.35
CA ASN A 39 -37.28 29.48 -18.01
C ASN A 39 -37.92 28.08 -18.01
N PRO A 40 -37.74 27.25 -16.95
CA PRO A 40 -38.42 25.96 -16.81
C PRO A 40 -39.91 26.14 -16.38
N PRO A 41 -40.77 25.14 -16.65
CA PRO A 41 -42.21 25.21 -16.36
C PRO A 41 -42.54 24.96 -14.89
N PRO A 42 -43.74 25.38 -14.42
CA PRO A 42 -44.08 25.51 -13.02
C PRO A 42 -44.53 24.20 -12.36
N GLN A 43 -44.24 24.13 -11.07
CA GLN A 43 -44.78 23.14 -10.14
C GLN A 43 -46.30 23.24 -9.99
N VAL A 44 -46.97 22.11 -10.01
CA VAL A 44 -48.39 21.99 -9.69
C VAL A 44 -48.51 21.58 -8.20
N ALA A 45 -49.19 22.43 -7.46
CA ALA A 45 -49.50 22.23 -6.05
C ALA A 45 -50.53 21.12 -5.84
N SER A 46 -50.24 20.22 -4.89
CA SER A 46 -51.21 19.23 -4.38
C SER A 46 -52.02 19.78 -3.25
N VAL A 47 -53.32 19.74 -3.41
CA VAL A 47 -54.30 19.99 -2.35
C VAL A 47 -54.61 18.67 -1.66
N GLY A 48 -54.47 18.67 -0.31
CA GLY A 48 -54.79 17.52 0.52
C GLY A 48 -56.29 17.32 0.74
N ARG A 49 -56.65 16.11 1.11
CA ARG A 49 -57.80 15.82 1.97
C ARG A 49 -57.69 14.49 2.69
N ASP A 50 -57.78 14.58 4.00
CA ASP A 50 -58.04 13.54 4.97
C ASP A 50 -59.18 12.60 4.59
N LYS A 51 -59.08 11.36 4.99
CA LYS A 51 -60.08 10.69 5.88
C LYS A 51 -59.61 9.33 6.41
N SER A 52 -59.63 9.30 7.70
CA SER A 52 -59.57 8.20 8.67
C SER A 52 -60.54 7.03 8.43
N SER A 53 -60.16 5.84 8.83
CA SER A 53 -60.85 4.90 9.74
C SER A 53 -60.11 3.56 9.77
N LYS A 54 -59.56 3.20 10.92
CA LYS A 54 -60.06 2.31 12.01
C LYS A 54 -60.45 0.89 11.51
N LEU A 55 -59.74 -0.10 11.95
CA LEU A 55 -60.08 -1.05 13.04
C LEU A 55 -59.30 -2.35 12.94
N ARG A 56 -58.56 -2.67 13.94
CA ARG A 56 -58.65 -3.68 15.05
C ARG A 56 -58.11 -5.10 14.71
N ASN A 57 -57.07 -5.39 15.43
CA ASN A 57 -56.88 -6.54 16.37
C ASN A 57 -57.72 -7.81 16.18
N ILE A 58 -57.01 -8.92 16.26
CA ILE A 58 -57.24 -10.13 17.07
C ILE A 58 -55.96 -10.95 17.01
N SER A 59 -55.12 -11.03 17.94
CA SER A 59 -54.88 -11.78 19.17
C SER A 59 -55.05 -13.32 19.11
N ARG A 60 -53.90 -13.97 19.41
CA ARG A 60 -53.70 -15.12 20.31
C ARG A 60 -54.42 -16.46 20.03
N LEU A 61 -53.61 -17.51 20.05
CA LEU A 61 -53.62 -18.60 21.04
C LEU A 61 -52.72 -19.75 20.55
N THR A 62 -51.61 -20.01 21.24
CA THR A 62 -51.34 -21.10 22.22
C THR A 62 -51.47 -22.51 21.61
N SER A 63 -50.52 -23.38 21.60
CA SER A 63 -49.69 -24.08 22.57
C SER A 63 -49.87 -25.61 22.40
N HIS A 64 -48.83 -26.33 22.81
CA HIS A 64 -48.69 -27.75 23.12
C HIS A 64 -48.55 -28.70 21.91
N GLY A 65 -47.66 -29.64 21.89
CA GLY A 65 -46.80 -30.26 22.88
C GLY A 65 -46.37 -31.63 22.40
N ALA A 66 -45.18 -31.93 22.70
CA ALA A 66 -44.67 -33.20 23.22
C ALA A 66 -44.58 -34.50 22.39
N ARG A 67 -43.34 -35.03 22.49
CA ARG A 67 -42.91 -36.44 22.70
C ARG A 67 -42.70 -37.36 21.50
N GLN A 68 -41.39 -37.61 21.27
CA GLN A 68 -40.67 -38.88 21.62
C GLN A 68 -41.17 -40.21 20.98
N LYS A 69 -40.26 -40.84 20.27
CA LYS A 69 -39.70 -42.22 20.45
C LYS A 69 -39.14 -42.65 19.11
N SER A 70 -37.86 -42.93 18.95
CA SER A 70 -36.98 -44.05 19.31
C SER A 70 -37.15 -45.29 18.47
N LEU A 71 -35.98 -45.83 18.09
CA LEU A 71 -35.63 -47.20 17.71
C LEU A 71 -35.87 -47.54 16.23
N THR A 72 -35.03 -48.27 15.48
CA THR A 72 -33.89 -49.14 15.70
C THR A 72 -33.25 -49.49 14.36
N GLU A 73 -31.93 -49.66 14.37
CA GLU A 73 -31.13 -50.74 13.74
C GLU A 73 -31.44 -51.28 12.33
N GLY A 74 -30.33 -51.34 11.57
CA GLY A 74 -30.25 -52.25 10.44
C GLY A 74 -29.06 -51.97 9.50
N GLU A 75 -27.88 -52.40 9.88
CA GLU A 75 -26.74 -52.76 8.97
C GLU A 75 -27.02 -54.13 8.32
N PRO A 76 -26.15 -54.67 7.39
CA PRO A 76 -25.10 -54.13 6.55
C PRO A 76 -25.11 -54.62 5.09
N SER A 77 -24.33 -54.12 4.21
CA SER A 77 -23.40 -54.92 3.37
C SER A 77 -22.73 -54.15 2.23
N ARG A 78 -21.39 -54.15 2.29
CA ARG A 78 -20.37 -54.50 1.27
C ARG A 78 -20.43 -53.85 -0.11
N LEU A 79 -19.39 -53.09 -0.52
CA LEU A 79 -18.15 -53.52 -1.11
C LEU A 79 -17.23 -52.37 -1.58
N LYS A 80 -16.01 -52.39 -1.07
CA LYS A 80 -14.67 -52.25 -1.71
C LYS A 80 -14.23 -51.00 -2.41
N HIS A 81 -13.20 -50.40 -1.74
CA HIS A 81 -11.85 -50.08 -2.18
C HIS A 81 -11.65 -48.99 -3.23
N PHE A 82 -11.09 -47.85 -2.80
CA PHE A 82 -9.79 -47.42 -3.25
C PHE A 82 -9.09 -46.59 -2.15
N ALA A 83 -7.79 -46.78 -2.08
CA ALA A 83 -6.83 -46.46 -1.07
C ALA A 83 -6.77 -45.02 -0.56
N SER A 84 -6.80 -44.90 0.77
CA SER A 84 -6.22 -43.76 1.52
C SER A 84 -4.76 -44.02 1.77
N PHE A 85 -3.88 -43.07 1.45
CA PHE A 85 -2.50 -43.04 1.96
C PHE A 85 -2.50 -42.36 3.31
N ASP A 86 -2.39 -43.16 4.33
CA ASP A 86 -2.16 -42.76 5.71
C ASP A 86 -0.65 -42.69 5.95
N ILE A 87 -0.10 -41.53 6.30
CA ILE A 87 1.28 -41.43 6.73
C ILE A 87 1.31 -41.54 8.24
N GLY A 88 1.74 -42.75 8.64
CA GLY A 88 1.86 -43.19 10.02
C GLY A 88 2.72 -42.26 10.89
N ARG A 89 2.18 -41.97 12.04
CA ARG A 89 2.89 -41.59 13.26
C ARG A 89 3.84 -42.71 13.66
N ARG A 90 5.15 -42.46 13.62
CA ARG A 90 6.11 -43.20 14.43
C ARG A 90 6.39 -42.39 15.70
N LYS A 91 5.87 -42.90 16.80
CA LYS A 91 6.41 -42.68 18.16
C LYS A 91 7.73 -43.41 18.29
N SER A 92 8.79 -42.75 18.73
CA SER A 92 9.86 -43.38 19.46
C SER A 92 10.13 -42.56 20.71
N ALA A 93 9.93 -43.23 21.81
CA ALA A 93 10.28 -42.77 23.14
C ALA A 93 11.77 -42.85 23.32
N THR A 94 12.38 -41.83 23.89
CA THR A 94 13.49 -41.91 24.85
C THR A 94 13.40 -40.75 25.78
N ASP A 95 12.94 -41.02 26.97
CA ASP A 95 13.17 -40.23 28.18
C ASP A 95 14.66 -40.07 28.40
N ILE A 96 15.12 -38.84 28.53
CA ILE A 96 16.29 -38.53 29.38
C ILE A 96 15.99 -37.19 30.08
N ASP A 97 15.83 -37.36 31.37
CA ASP A 97 15.81 -36.39 32.43
C ASP A 97 17.10 -35.52 32.45
N PHE A 98 16.97 -34.20 32.40
CA PHE A 98 18.04 -33.31 32.85
C PHE A 98 17.47 -32.10 33.61
N ARG A 99 17.51 -32.27 34.92
CA ARG A 99 17.41 -31.21 35.90
C ARG A 99 18.59 -30.25 35.79
N ARG A 100 18.24 -28.95 35.91
CA ARG A 100 19.02 -27.83 36.45
C ARG A 100 20.47 -27.64 35.95
N ARG A 101 20.68 -26.51 35.32
CA ARG A 101 21.75 -25.56 35.73
C ARG A 101 21.46 -24.17 35.20
N LYS A 102 21.38 -23.22 36.15
CA LYS A 102 21.68 -21.80 36.00
C LYS A 102 23.17 -21.63 35.72
N SER A 103 23.53 -20.69 34.86
CA SER A 103 24.62 -19.69 35.05
C SER A 103 24.98 -19.11 33.69
N ILE A 104 24.85 -17.79 33.49
CA ILE A 104 25.93 -16.82 33.61
C ILE A 104 26.98 -17.01 32.50
N ALA A 105 27.04 -16.07 31.57
CA ALA A 105 28.28 -15.64 30.94
C ALA A 105 28.18 -14.16 30.57
N ASP A 106 28.63 -13.33 31.54
CA ASP A 106 29.19 -12.02 31.27
C ASP A 106 30.56 -12.23 30.58
N MET A 107 30.84 -11.44 29.56
CA MET A 107 32.21 -11.28 29.08
C MET A 107 32.64 -9.85 29.32
N ASP A 108 33.40 -9.72 30.40
CA ASP A 108 34.19 -8.58 30.77
C ASP A 108 35.37 -8.37 29.81
N PHE A 109 35.63 -7.12 29.48
CA PHE A 109 36.93 -6.70 28.98
C PHE A 109 37.63 -5.85 30.04
N SER A 110 38.58 -6.47 30.69
CA SER A 110 39.43 -5.86 31.74
C SER A 110 40.57 -5.08 31.10
N VAL A 111 40.80 -3.85 31.59
CA VAL A 111 42.12 -3.20 31.56
C VAL A 111 42.58 -2.98 32.99
N LYS A 112 43.72 -3.63 33.30
CA LYS A 112 44.49 -3.53 34.55
C LYS A 112 44.91 -2.10 34.87
N LYS A 113 44.83 -1.73 36.15
CA LYS A 113 45.91 -1.04 36.89
C LYS A 113 45.80 -1.32 38.37
N THR A 114 46.97 -1.69 38.89
CA THR A 114 47.37 -2.17 40.19
C THR A 114 47.47 -1.11 41.30
N LEU A 115 47.32 -1.61 42.54
CA LEU A 115 47.94 -1.24 43.86
C LEU A 115 47.32 -0.03 44.59
N THR A 116 47.03 -0.02 45.87
CA THR A 116 47.48 -0.75 47.09
C THR A 116 46.48 -0.52 48.25
N GLU A 117 46.34 -1.55 49.07
CA GLU A 117 45.93 -1.64 50.48
C GLU A 117 45.84 -0.38 51.35
N ASN A 118 44.84 -0.23 52.20
CA ASN A 118 44.71 -0.63 53.61
C ASN A 118 43.39 -0.11 54.22
N ASP A 119 42.60 -0.94 54.65
CA ASP A 119 42.19 -1.40 55.98
C ASP A 119 41.45 -0.43 56.93
N THR A 120 40.45 -1.00 57.49
CA THR A 120 39.77 -0.90 58.77
C THR A 120 38.43 -0.14 58.93
N SER A 121 37.49 -0.99 59.27
CA SER A 121 36.44 -0.93 60.29
C SER A 121 35.19 -0.08 60.14
N ARG A 122 34.08 -0.83 60.06
CA ARG A 122 32.69 -0.48 60.48
C ARG A 122 32.65 -0.16 61.98
N PRO A 123 31.55 0.42 62.54
CA PRO A 123 30.23 -0.16 62.45
C PRO A 123 29.02 0.84 62.35
N ALA A 124 27.87 0.24 62.05
CA ALA A 124 26.54 0.80 62.02
C ALA A 124 25.98 1.32 63.34
N LEU A 125 25.14 2.33 63.28
CA LEU A 125 24.09 2.49 64.28
C LEU A 125 22.79 3.04 63.63
N ARG A 126 21.72 2.25 63.83
CA ARG A 126 20.32 2.66 63.78
C ARG A 126 20.00 3.51 64.98
N ILE A 127 19.18 4.55 64.87
CA ILE A 127 18.23 4.94 65.93
C ILE A 127 16.95 5.54 65.29
N SER A 128 15.88 5.06 65.84
CA SER A 128 14.49 5.31 65.59
C SER A 128 13.95 6.57 66.31
N LEU A 129 12.80 7.05 65.81
CA LEU A 129 11.86 8.05 66.38
C LEU A 129 11.59 7.90 67.90
N ALA A 130 11.39 9.05 68.54
CA ALA A 130 10.23 9.29 69.46
C ALA A 130 10.09 10.76 69.86
N GLN A 131 8.84 11.17 70.02
CA GLN A 131 8.23 12.46 70.34
C GLN A 131 8.31 12.85 71.78
N ASP A 132 7.88 14.11 72.02
CA ASP A 132 7.37 14.79 73.21
C ASP A 132 8.40 15.47 74.14
N GLY A 133 8.27 16.75 74.41
CA GLY A 133 7.19 17.53 74.88
C GLY A 133 7.64 18.33 76.17
N THR A 134 7.29 19.59 76.26
CA THR A 134 7.15 20.46 77.40
C THR A 134 8.37 21.10 78.12
N SER A 135 8.53 22.40 77.96
CA SER A 135 8.26 23.49 78.91
C SER A 135 9.19 23.73 80.16
N LEU A 136 9.58 24.99 80.26
CA LEU A 136 9.75 25.90 81.37
C LEU A 136 11.13 26.22 81.94
N LYS A 137 11.35 27.53 81.92
CA LYS A 137 11.85 28.49 82.94
C LYS A 137 13.36 28.75 83.06
N LYS A 138 13.73 29.95 82.63
CA LYS A 138 14.25 31.09 83.38
C LYS A 138 15.26 30.87 84.51
N VAL A 139 16.45 31.45 84.31
CA VAL A 139 17.07 32.37 85.27
C VAL A 139 18.23 33.09 84.54
N GLN A 140 18.25 34.44 84.60
CA GLN A 140 19.41 35.32 84.49
C GLN A 140 20.14 35.38 85.82
N PRO A 141 21.41 35.70 85.89
CA PRO A 141 21.76 37.11 86.12
C PRO A 141 22.97 37.65 85.33
N MET A 142 22.88 38.95 85.25
CA MET A 142 23.87 39.98 84.89
C MET A 142 25.28 39.72 85.36
N LEU A 143 26.20 40.13 84.49
CA LEU A 143 27.34 41.04 84.84
C LEU A 143 27.96 41.60 83.57
N LYS A 144 27.93 42.98 83.46
CA LYS A 144 28.80 43.74 82.63
C LYS A 144 30.17 43.84 83.35
N PRO A 145 31.32 43.89 82.65
CA PRO A 145 31.81 45.20 82.27
C PRO A 145 32.69 45.34 81.00
N THR A 146 32.72 46.47 80.49
CA THR A 146 33.78 47.33 79.92
C THR A 146 34.55 46.86 78.66
N ASP A 147 34.44 47.79 77.72
CA ASP A 147 35.21 48.08 76.55
C ASP A 147 36.69 47.87 76.55
N HIS A 148 37.18 47.21 75.56
CA HIS A 148 38.36 47.58 74.80
C HIS A 148 38.32 46.92 73.39
N GLU A 149 37.79 47.62 72.42
CA GLU A 149 37.92 47.24 71.03
C GLU A 149 39.30 47.54 70.54
N GLY A 150 40.10 46.48 70.35
CA GLY A 150 41.39 46.58 69.68
C GLY A 150 41.19 46.48 68.11
N PRO A 151 42.03 47.09 67.29
CA PRO A 151 41.94 47.20 65.83
C PRO A 151 42.01 45.84 65.06
N THR A 152 42.18 44.69 65.75
CA THR A 152 42.30 43.34 65.18
C THR A 152 40.92 42.78 64.75
N ARG A 153 39.83 43.09 65.42
CA ARG A 153 38.48 42.47 65.15
C ARG A 153 37.82 43.03 63.86
N ARG A 154 38.19 44.32 63.54
CA ARG A 154 37.72 44.90 62.23
C ARG A 154 38.41 44.22 61.01
N ARG A 155 39.64 43.85 61.18
CA ARG A 155 40.46 43.21 60.13
C ARG A 155 40.03 41.79 59.88
N GLU A 156 39.65 41.01 60.94
CA GLU A 156 39.13 39.69 60.84
C GLU A 156 37.70 39.69 60.22
N GLN A 157 36.84 40.67 60.60
CA GLN A 157 35.51 40.82 60.01
C GLN A 157 35.60 41.20 58.50
N LEU A 158 36.56 42.03 58.10
CA LEU A 158 36.81 42.36 56.69
C LEU A 158 37.36 41.13 55.90
N ILE A 159 38.20 40.30 56.52
CA ILE A 159 38.74 39.12 55.90
C ILE A 159 37.63 38.08 55.74
N VAL A 160 36.76 37.90 56.75
CA VAL A 160 35.62 36.99 56.66
C VAL A 160 34.59 37.49 55.64
N ALA A 161 34.27 38.80 55.57
CA ALA A 161 33.42 39.41 54.61
C ALA A 161 33.95 39.25 53.16
N ALA A 162 35.26 39.44 52.95
CA ALA A 162 35.92 39.24 51.65
C ALA A 162 35.89 37.74 51.23
N ALA A 163 36.11 36.82 52.18
CA ALA A 163 36.04 35.37 51.92
C ALA A 163 34.61 34.95 51.57
N VAL A 164 33.58 35.44 52.24
CA VAL A 164 32.17 35.19 51.91
C VAL A 164 31.80 35.79 50.55
N PHE A 165 32.27 37.01 50.24
CA PHE A 165 32.07 37.64 48.94
C PHE A 165 32.69 36.84 47.80
N VAL A 166 33.94 36.38 47.95
CA VAL A 166 34.65 35.51 47.01
C VAL A 166 33.91 34.16 46.84
N PHE A 167 33.42 33.58 47.94
CA PHE A 167 32.65 32.34 47.87
C PHE A 167 31.30 32.51 47.15
N VAL A 168 30.57 33.60 47.41
CA VAL A 168 29.34 33.94 46.70
C VAL A 168 29.62 34.21 45.22
N LEU A 169 30.68 34.91 44.91
CA LEU A 169 31.06 35.20 43.53
C LEU A 169 31.49 33.95 42.79
N LEU A 170 32.23 33.03 43.42
CA LEU A 170 32.52 31.70 42.86
C LEU A 170 31.26 30.84 42.70
N ALA A 171 30.32 30.84 43.67
CA ALA A 171 29.06 30.17 43.56
C ALA A 171 28.19 30.72 42.42
N CYS A 172 28.16 32.04 42.22
CA CYS A 172 27.48 32.67 41.11
C CYS A 172 28.14 32.34 39.76
N ILE A 173 29.49 32.29 39.69
CA ILE A 173 30.21 31.87 38.48
C ILE A 173 29.95 30.40 38.17
N ILE A 174 29.96 29.53 39.17
CA ILE A 174 29.62 28.09 38.99
C ILE A 174 28.16 27.92 38.56
N ALA A 175 27.25 28.64 39.19
CA ALA A 175 25.84 28.66 38.77
C ALA A 175 25.68 29.19 37.35
N PHE A 176 26.36 30.28 37.00
CA PHE A 176 26.36 30.84 35.66
C PHE A 176 26.92 29.83 34.63
N LEU A 177 28.04 29.19 34.93
CA LEU A 177 28.60 28.14 34.07
C LEU A 177 27.66 26.92 33.98
N PHE A 178 26.93 26.55 35.06
CA PHE A 178 26.00 25.44 35.05
C PHE A 178 24.69 25.75 34.32
N PHE A 179 24.17 26.99 34.40
CA PHE A 179 22.91 27.37 33.80
C PHE A 179 23.03 27.98 32.39
N PHE A 180 24.21 28.48 32.01
CA PHE A 180 24.43 29.15 30.73
C PHE A 180 25.40 28.41 29.77
N THR A 181 26.10 27.37 30.22
CA THR A 181 26.73 26.44 29.28
C THR A 181 25.69 25.41 28.84
N GLU A 182 25.00 25.70 27.75
CA GLU A 182 24.27 24.62 27.08
C GLU A 182 25.25 23.49 26.79
N PRO A 183 24.85 22.21 27.10
CA PRO A 183 25.71 21.10 26.73
C PRO A 183 25.95 21.15 25.22
N VAL A 184 27.22 21.23 24.81
CA VAL A 184 27.59 21.19 23.39
C VAL A 184 26.98 19.93 22.81
N LYS A 185 25.88 20.08 22.06
CA LYS A 185 25.22 18.95 21.38
C LYS A 185 26.25 18.37 20.41
N LYS A 186 26.64 17.14 20.63
CA LYS A 186 27.53 16.42 19.71
C LYS A 186 26.78 16.21 18.42
N VAL A 187 27.21 16.83 17.34
CA VAL A 187 26.65 16.62 15.99
C VAL A 187 27.22 15.31 15.46
N HIS A 188 26.34 14.37 15.17
CA HIS A 188 26.68 13.10 14.54
C HIS A 188 26.24 13.13 13.08
N TYR A 189 27.13 12.77 12.17
CA TYR A 189 26.84 12.72 10.75
C TYR A 189 26.50 11.29 10.33
N CYS A 190 25.32 11.09 9.75
CA CYS A 190 25.00 9.85 9.06
C CYS A 190 25.79 9.79 7.75
N VAL A 191 26.69 8.81 7.67
CA VAL A 191 27.58 8.55 6.52
C VAL A 191 27.31 7.20 5.88
N THR A 192 26.20 6.55 6.24
CA THR A 192 25.80 5.28 5.60
C THR A 192 25.42 5.51 4.15
N ASP A 193 25.55 4.47 3.32
CA ASP A 193 25.09 4.52 1.92
C ASP A 193 23.62 4.96 1.80
N ALA A 194 22.78 4.57 2.75
CA ALA A 194 21.38 4.97 2.84
C ALA A 194 21.24 6.50 2.93
N CYS A 195 21.98 7.11 3.86
CA CYS A 195 21.93 8.56 4.06
C CYS A 195 22.53 9.32 2.88
N ILE A 196 23.68 8.87 2.36
CA ILE A 196 24.34 9.50 1.21
C ILE A 196 23.44 9.44 -0.03
N ASN A 197 22.86 8.28 -0.32
CA ASN A 197 21.95 8.11 -1.45
C ASN A 197 20.70 8.99 -1.31
N HIS A 198 20.14 9.10 -0.10
CA HIS A 198 18.99 9.96 0.15
C HIS A 198 19.33 11.43 -0.03
N ALA A 199 20.48 11.88 0.52
CA ALA A 199 20.97 13.24 0.33
C ALA A 199 21.14 13.59 -1.16
N ASN A 200 21.77 12.72 -1.92
CA ASN A 200 21.96 12.91 -3.36
C ASN A 200 20.61 13.01 -4.11
N ARG A 201 19.62 12.20 -3.73
CA ARG A 201 18.26 12.27 -4.30
C ARG A 201 17.59 13.62 -4.00
N LEU A 202 17.63 14.07 -2.73
CA LEU A 202 17.04 15.35 -2.35
C LEU A 202 17.75 16.53 -3.04
N LEU A 203 19.09 16.55 -3.04
CA LEU A 203 19.87 17.61 -3.69
C LEU A 203 19.59 17.72 -5.19
N ALA A 204 19.34 16.60 -5.86
CA ALA A 204 18.99 16.59 -7.28
C ALA A 204 17.59 17.15 -7.57
N THR A 205 16.71 17.22 -6.56
CA THR A 205 15.31 17.62 -6.76
C THR A 205 14.94 18.95 -6.15
N ILE A 206 15.63 19.38 -5.09
CA ILE A 206 15.38 20.65 -4.42
C ILE A 206 15.72 21.82 -5.35
N ASN A 207 14.83 22.81 -5.37
CA ASN A 207 15.03 24.05 -6.08
C ASN A 207 14.90 25.25 -5.12
N THR A 208 16.01 25.75 -4.68
CA THR A 208 16.11 26.88 -3.73
C THR A 208 15.63 28.22 -4.28
N SER A 209 15.23 28.31 -5.56
CA SER A 209 14.59 29.52 -6.10
C SER A 209 13.14 29.67 -5.68
N HIS A 210 12.53 28.61 -5.13
CA HIS A 210 11.20 28.65 -4.54
C HIS A 210 11.32 28.81 -3.02
N ASP A 211 10.48 29.69 -2.46
CA ASP A 211 10.37 29.81 -1.01
C ASP A 211 9.58 28.62 -0.46
N PRO A 212 10.12 27.86 0.51
CA PRO A 212 9.41 26.77 1.15
C PRO A 212 8.12 27.21 1.85
N CYS A 213 7.98 28.50 2.18
CA CYS A 213 6.79 29.06 2.81
C CYS A 213 5.68 29.48 1.81
N ASP A 214 5.99 29.53 0.51
CA ASP A 214 5.02 29.79 -0.55
C ASP A 214 4.48 28.51 -1.17
N ASP A 215 5.35 27.63 -1.68
CA ASP A 215 5.02 26.35 -2.29
C ASP A 215 6.11 25.32 -1.99
N PHE A 216 5.88 24.51 -0.96
CA PHE A 216 6.85 23.52 -0.52
C PHE A 216 7.04 22.39 -1.53
N TYR A 217 5.99 22.01 -2.24
CA TYR A 217 6.09 21.03 -3.31
C TYR A 217 7.00 21.53 -4.44
N ALA A 218 6.85 22.78 -4.86
CA ALA A 218 7.72 23.37 -5.86
C ALA A 218 9.19 23.45 -5.35
N PHE A 219 9.40 23.78 -4.07
CA PHE A 219 10.73 23.77 -3.45
C PHE A 219 11.39 22.40 -3.52
N VAL A 220 10.68 21.30 -3.19
CA VAL A 220 11.24 19.95 -3.14
C VAL A 220 11.26 19.26 -4.51
N CYS A 221 10.20 19.42 -5.33
CA CYS A 221 9.96 18.58 -6.51
C CYS A 221 10.30 19.22 -7.87
N SER A 222 10.61 20.52 -7.95
CA SER A 222 10.85 21.18 -9.25
C SER A 222 12.05 20.58 -10.01
N GLY A 223 13.09 20.14 -9.32
CA GLY A 223 14.24 19.46 -9.91
C GLY A 223 13.85 18.09 -10.48
N TRP A 224 13.01 17.34 -9.76
CA TRP A 224 12.45 16.08 -10.23
C TRP A 224 11.65 16.26 -11.53
N GLN A 225 10.77 17.24 -11.57
CA GLN A 225 9.93 17.52 -12.74
C GLN A 225 10.72 17.94 -13.97
N LYS A 226 11.91 18.57 -13.78
CA LYS A 226 12.84 18.87 -14.88
C LYS A 226 13.55 17.62 -15.38
N GLY A 227 14.00 16.73 -14.48
CA GLY A 227 14.76 15.53 -14.82
C GLY A 227 13.89 14.35 -15.27
N SER A 228 12.66 14.23 -14.75
CA SER A 228 11.74 13.13 -15.02
C SER A 228 10.29 13.63 -15.20
N PRO A 229 10.01 14.39 -16.25
CA PRO A 229 8.72 15.09 -16.39
C PRO A 229 7.51 14.17 -16.60
N ALA A 230 7.73 12.92 -17.00
CA ALA A 230 6.68 11.94 -17.32
C ALA A 230 6.39 10.95 -16.17
N LEU A 231 7.23 10.90 -15.14
CA LEU A 231 7.16 9.89 -14.07
C LEU A 231 7.07 10.53 -12.69
N SER A 232 6.36 9.89 -11.79
CA SER A 232 6.51 10.15 -10.36
C SER A 232 7.71 9.39 -9.78
N VAL A 233 8.10 9.75 -8.54
CA VAL A 233 9.14 9.01 -7.78
C VAL A 233 8.73 7.54 -7.59
N GLN A 234 7.45 7.28 -7.34
CA GLN A 234 6.94 5.93 -7.15
C GLN A 234 6.88 5.14 -8.47
N ASP A 235 6.52 5.80 -9.61
CA ASP A 235 6.61 5.17 -10.93
C ASP A 235 8.05 4.78 -11.26
N LYS A 236 9.00 5.66 -10.95
CA LYS A 236 10.44 5.39 -11.15
C LYS A 236 10.92 4.21 -10.30
N LEU A 237 10.48 4.12 -9.03
CA LEU A 237 10.77 2.97 -8.18
C LEU A 237 10.27 1.67 -8.81
N ASN A 238 9.04 1.67 -9.33
CA ASN A 238 8.47 0.49 -10.00
C ASN A 238 9.23 0.14 -11.30
N GLU A 239 9.63 1.13 -12.09
CA GLU A 239 10.44 0.88 -13.28
C GLU A 239 11.79 0.26 -12.93
N ASP A 240 12.46 0.76 -11.91
CA ASP A 240 13.73 0.22 -11.45
C ASP A 240 13.55 -1.20 -10.90
N ALA A 241 12.48 -1.46 -10.14
CA ALA A 241 12.13 -2.80 -9.65
C ALA A 241 11.93 -3.80 -10.80
N VAL A 242 11.18 -3.42 -11.84
CA VAL A 242 10.96 -4.26 -13.03
C VAL A 242 12.29 -4.60 -13.72
N LYS A 243 13.16 -3.61 -13.91
CA LYS A 243 14.48 -3.82 -14.55
C LYS A 243 15.37 -4.75 -13.73
N ASP A 244 15.36 -4.60 -12.42
CA ASP A 244 16.13 -5.45 -11.52
C ASP A 244 15.60 -6.89 -11.51
N GLU A 245 14.27 -7.09 -11.49
CA GLU A 245 13.66 -8.42 -11.53
C GLU A 245 13.95 -9.14 -12.86
N ILE A 246 13.83 -8.45 -13.99
CA ILE A 246 14.21 -9.01 -15.29
C ILE A 246 15.67 -9.48 -15.26
N LYS A 247 16.57 -8.63 -14.78
CA LYS A 247 18.00 -8.96 -14.68
C LYS A 247 18.27 -10.15 -13.77
N GLU A 248 17.54 -10.26 -12.65
CA GLU A 248 17.65 -11.40 -11.73
C GLU A 248 17.15 -12.69 -12.37
N LEU A 249 16.00 -12.66 -13.05
CA LEU A 249 15.45 -13.82 -13.76
C LEU A 249 16.36 -14.29 -14.89
N GLU A 250 16.98 -13.39 -15.64
CA GLU A 250 17.95 -13.72 -16.69
C GLU A 250 19.24 -14.31 -16.12
N ALA A 251 19.73 -13.77 -15.01
CA ALA A 251 20.92 -14.30 -14.34
C ALA A 251 20.70 -15.70 -13.74
N ASP A 252 19.48 -16.02 -13.33
CA ASP A 252 19.12 -17.29 -12.69
C ASP A 252 18.68 -18.40 -13.67
N ILE A 253 18.63 -18.13 -14.97
CA ILE A 253 18.29 -19.14 -16.03
C ILE A 253 19.13 -20.41 -15.86
N TRP A 254 20.40 -20.26 -15.47
CA TRP A 254 21.34 -21.36 -15.24
C TRP A 254 21.19 -22.01 -13.85
N ARG A 255 20.44 -21.43 -12.92
CA ARG A 255 20.31 -21.86 -11.51
C ARG A 255 19.06 -22.69 -11.20
N VAL A 256 18.36 -23.21 -12.19
CA VAL A 256 17.25 -24.17 -11.95
C VAL A 256 15.97 -23.54 -11.34
N GLY A 257 15.84 -22.22 -11.31
CA GLY A 257 14.62 -21.55 -10.82
C GLY A 257 13.40 -21.77 -11.74
N ARG A 258 12.24 -22.18 -11.19
CA ARG A 258 11.01 -22.36 -11.98
C ARG A 258 10.51 -21.03 -12.58
N ALA A 259 10.58 -19.95 -11.83
CA ALA A 259 10.22 -18.60 -12.30
C ALA A 259 11.10 -18.19 -13.48
N SER A 260 12.42 -18.34 -13.39
CA SER A 260 13.37 -18.00 -14.43
C SER A 260 13.19 -18.84 -15.69
N ARG A 261 12.85 -20.13 -15.55
CA ARG A 261 12.54 -20.99 -16.69
C ARG A 261 11.25 -20.61 -17.39
N LEU A 262 10.19 -20.31 -16.62
CA LEU A 262 8.94 -19.83 -17.21
C LEU A 262 9.16 -18.50 -17.95
N TYR A 263 9.97 -17.60 -17.37
CA TYR A 263 10.37 -16.35 -17.99
C TYR A 263 11.12 -16.60 -19.32
N SER A 264 12.13 -17.48 -19.28
CA SER A 264 12.93 -17.82 -20.47
C SER A 264 12.06 -18.37 -21.60
N LYS A 265 11.12 -19.29 -21.31
CA LYS A 265 10.21 -19.83 -22.32
C LYS A 265 9.24 -18.80 -22.91
N CYS A 266 8.92 -17.75 -22.16
CA CYS A 266 8.12 -16.64 -22.67
C CYS A 266 8.94 -15.72 -23.58
N VAL A 267 10.17 -15.34 -23.14
CA VAL A 267 11.02 -14.40 -23.89
C VAL A 267 11.69 -15.08 -25.07
N TYR A 268 12.14 -16.34 -24.91
CA TYR A 268 12.89 -17.12 -25.91
C TYR A 268 12.18 -18.46 -26.20
N PRO A 269 10.97 -18.43 -26.82
CA PRO A 269 10.26 -19.67 -27.15
C PRO A 269 11.07 -20.50 -28.13
N GLU A 270 11.17 -21.82 -27.89
CA GLU A 270 11.74 -22.76 -28.83
C GLU A 270 10.73 -23.01 -29.96
N GLU A 271 11.22 -23.15 -31.20
CA GLU A 271 10.37 -23.38 -32.38
C GLU A 271 9.53 -24.66 -32.22
N SER A 272 10.09 -25.69 -31.57
CA SER A 272 9.42 -26.94 -31.21
C SER A 272 8.25 -26.78 -30.21
N ASP A 273 8.23 -25.69 -29.44
CA ASP A 273 7.21 -25.45 -28.42
C ASP A 273 5.97 -24.71 -28.99
N ILE A 274 6.07 -24.11 -30.18
CA ILE A 274 5.02 -23.26 -30.76
C ILE A 274 3.72 -24.04 -30.97
N ASP A 275 3.78 -25.15 -31.66
CA ASP A 275 2.57 -25.99 -31.94
C ASP A 275 1.95 -26.51 -30.64
N VAL A 276 2.79 -26.89 -29.67
CA VAL A 276 2.34 -27.34 -28.35
C VAL A 276 1.66 -26.20 -27.57
N ASN A 277 2.21 -24.99 -27.64
CA ASN A 277 1.60 -23.81 -27.01
C ASN A 277 0.24 -23.47 -27.61
N VAL A 278 0.11 -23.48 -28.95
CA VAL A 278 -1.16 -23.25 -29.65
C VAL A 278 -2.17 -24.34 -29.33
N PHE A 279 -1.74 -25.63 -29.28
CA PHE A 279 -2.57 -26.72 -28.83
C PHE A 279 -3.14 -26.46 -27.42
N TRP A 280 -2.32 -25.98 -26.48
CA TRP A 280 -2.79 -25.69 -25.11
C TRP A 280 -3.77 -24.51 -25.05
N ILE A 281 -3.67 -23.51 -25.92
CA ILE A 281 -4.69 -22.46 -26.05
C ILE A 281 -6.04 -23.08 -26.46
N ASN A 282 -6.02 -23.89 -27.52
CA ASN A 282 -7.24 -24.55 -28.02
C ASN A 282 -7.86 -25.48 -26.99
N ASN A 283 -7.06 -26.36 -26.40
CA ASN A 283 -7.49 -27.31 -25.36
C ASN A 283 -8.08 -26.57 -24.13
N PHE A 284 -7.51 -25.45 -23.73
CA PHE A 284 -8.05 -24.66 -22.63
C PHE A 284 -9.42 -24.05 -22.96
N MET A 285 -9.60 -23.50 -24.16
CA MET A 285 -10.90 -22.99 -24.60
C MET A 285 -11.96 -24.13 -24.66
N ASP A 286 -11.56 -25.31 -25.13
CA ASP A 286 -12.47 -26.48 -25.15
C ASP A 286 -12.91 -26.90 -23.74
N THR A 287 -12.01 -26.81 -22.73
CA THR A 287 -12.37 -27.10 -21.32
C THR A 287 -13.43 -26.14 -20.75
N LEU A 288 -13.53 -24.95 -21.33
CA LEU A 288 -14.52 -23.92 -20.96
C LEU A 288 -15.76 -23.95 -21.84
N ASN A 289 -15.88 -24.91 -22.79
CA ASN A 289 -16.88 -24.96 -23.82
C ASN A 289 -16.95 -23.68 -24.69
N LEU A 290 -15.80 -23.08 -24.95
CA LEU A 290 -15.64 -21.94 -25.86
C LEU A 290 -15.30 -22.46 -27.26
N ASP A 291 -16.30 -22.96 -27.99
CA ASP A 291 -16.12 -23.54 -29.30
C ASP A 291 -15.77 -22.55 -30.42
N TRP A 292 -15.79 -21.25 -30.13
CA TRP A 292 -15.37 -20.23 -31.09
C TRP A 292 -13.83 -20.09 -31.08
N PRO A 293 -13.16 -20.01 -32.22
CA PRO A 293 -13.64 -19.86 -33.59
C PRO A 293 -13.78 -21.20 -34.34
N SER A 294 -14.87 -21.88 -34.23
CA SER A 294 -15.23 -23.02 -35.08
C SER A 294 -16.36 -22.64 -36.07
N ARG A 295 -16.54 -23.42 -37.15
CA ARG A 295 -17.59 -23.13 -38.15
C ARG A 295 -19.01 -23.08 -37.58
N LYS A 296 -19.28 -23.87 -36.56
CA LYS A 296 -20.59 -23.93 -35.91
C LYS A 296 -20.40 -23.95 -34.39
N PRO A 297 -20.09 -22.79 -33.79
CA PRO A 297 -19.89 -22.78 -32.36
C PRO A 297 -21.12 -23.25 -31.61
N ASN A 298 -20.97 -24.30 -30.81
CA ASN A 298 -22.01 -24.79 -29.93
C ASN A 298 -21.92 -24.13 -28.57
N LEU A 299 -22.12 -22.81 -28.54
CA LEU A 299 -22.06 -22.01 -27.34
C LEU A 299 -23.27 -22.20 -26.40
N SER A 300 -24.22 -23.12 -26.74
CA SER A 300 -25.35 -23.42 -25.88
C SER A 300 -25.03 -24.10 -24.55
N LYS A 301 -23.81 -24.65 -24.42
CA LYS A 301 -23.32 -25.30 -23.20
C LYS A 301 -22.58 -24.36 -22.25
N ALA A 302 -22.19 -23.20 -22.71
CA ALA A 302 -21.44 -22.19 -21.95
C ALA A 302 -22.36 -20.99 -21.64
N ARG A 303 -22.09 -20.32 -20.53
CA ARG A 303 -22.75 -19.08 -20.14
C ARG A 303 -21.70 -18.04 -19.79
N PRO A 304 -21.83 -16.79 -20.26
CA PRO A 304 -20.76 -15.78 -20.13
C PRO A 304 -20.33 -15.55 -18.68
N LEU A 305 -21.28 -15.38 -17.76
CA LEU A 305 -20.96 -15.16 -16.35
C LEU A 305 -20.21 -16.35 -15.74
N GLU A 306 -20.70 -17.58 -15.97
CA GLU A 306 -20.06 -18.80 -15.46
C GLU A 306 -18.64 -18.97 -16.02
N VAL A 307 -18.44 -18.70 -17.32
CA VAL A 307 -17.11 -18.77 -17.95
C VAL A 307 -16.17 -17.74 -17.34
N MET A 308 -16.59 -16.48 -17.20
CA MET A 308 -15.76 -15.44 -16.59
C MET A 308 -15.39 -15.76 -15.14
N LEU A 309 -16.33 -16.24 -14.35
CA LEU A 309 -16.10 -16.65 -12.96
C LEU A 309 -15.15 -17.85 -12.88
N ASN A 310 -15.35 -18.88 -13.73
CA ASN A 310 -14.44 -20.03 -13.80
C ASN A 310 -13.02 -19.64 -14.21
N MET A 311 -12.88 -18.79 -15.22
CA MET A 311 -11.56 -18.31 -15.67
C MET A 311 -10.85 -17.55 -14.56
N SER A 312 -11.55 -16.66 -13.87
CA SER A 312 -10.97 -15.90 -12.75
C SER A 312 -10.68 -16.78 -11.54
N ALA A 313 -11.66 -17.57 -11.07
CA ALA A 313 -11.55 -18.33 -9.82
C ALA A 313 -10.60 -19.53 -9.92
N LYS A 314 -10.49 -20.19 -11.08
CA LYS A 314 -9.66 -21.40 -11.25
C LYS A 314 -8.29 -21.14 -11.86
N TYR A 315 -8.12 -20.07 -12.64
CA TYR A 315 -6.92 -19.86 -13.43
C TYR A 315 -6.33 -18.44 -13.31
N ASP A 316 -6.97 -17.53 -12.57
CA ASP A 316 -6.61 -16.11 -12.52
C ASP A 316 -6.52 -15.47 -13.92
N LEU A 317 -7.43 -15.86 -14.78
CA LEU A 317 -7.62 -15.30 -16.11
C LEU A 317 -8.73 -14.28 -16.06
N ASN A 318 -8.38 -13.01 -16.17
CA ASN A 318 -9.25 -11.90 -15.79
C ASN A 318 -9.43 -10.95 -16.97
N PHE A 319 -10.67 -10.65 -17.35
CA PHE A 319 -10.97 -9.68 -18.40
C PHE A 319 -11.70 -8.44 -17.89
N LEU A 320 -12.50 -8.56 -16.85
CA LEU A 320 -13.24 -7.45 -16.25
C LEU A 320 -12.84 -7.21 -14.80
N PHE A 321 -12.70 -8.27 -14.04
CA PHE A 321 -12.37 -8.27 -12.62
C PHE A 321 -11.47 -9.47 -12.30
N ARG A 322 -10.81 -9.43 -11.18
CA ARG A 322 -10.09 -10.56 -10.58
C ARG A 322 -10.77 -10.96 -9.29
N LEU A 323 -11.09 -12.25 -9.15
CA LEU A 323 -11.65 -12.78 -7.93
C LEU A 323 -10.55 -13.23 -6.97
N GLU A 324 -10.71 -12.86 -5.72
CA GLU A 324 -9.85 -13.29 -4.63
C GLU A 324 -10.70 -13.72 -3.44
N ILE A 325 -10.23 -14.72 -2.69
CA ILE A 325 -10.84 -15.14 -1.44
C ILE A 325 -10.04 -14.52 -0.30
N ALA A 326 -10.72 -13.83 0.58
CA ALA A 326 -10.16 -13.38 1.84
C ALA A 326 -10.91 -14.04 3.00
N THR A 327 -10.24 -14.23 4.13
CA THR A 327 -10.87 -14.82 5.32
C THR A 327 -10.92 -13.77 6.41
N ASN A 328 -12.11 -13.48 6.86
CA ASN A 328 -12.37 -12.67 8.04
C ASN A 328 -12.66 -13.60 9.23
N GLN A 329 -12.09 -13.32 10.39
CA GLN A 329 -12.25 -14.14 11.59
C GLN A 329 -13.69 -14.20 12.11
N SER A 330 -14.50 -13.17 11.87
CA SER A 330 -15.88 -13.09 12.35
C SER A 330 -16.92 -13.54 11.34
N THR A 331 -16.72 -13.17 10.07
CA THR A 331 -17.72 -13.39 9.01
C THR A 331 -17.38 -14.55 8.09
N GLY A 332 -16.22 -15.19 8.27
CA GLY A 332 -15.75 -16.29 7.42
C GLY A 332 -15.19 -15.83 6.08
N ASN A 333 -15.42 -16.57 5.02
CA ASN A 333 -14.92 -16.25 3.70
C ASN A 333 -15.60 -15.01 3.12
N VAL A 334 -14.77 -14.11 2.57
CA VAL A 334 -15.19 -12.88 1.89
C VAL A 334 -14.72 -12.97 0.44
N LEU A 335 -15.64 -12.74 -0.49
CA LEU A 335 -15.33 -12.67 -1.90
C LEU A 335 -14.90 -11.25 -2.26
N VAL A 336 -13.71 -11.10 -2.85
CA VAL A 336 -13.18 -9.81 -3.25
C VAL A 336 -13.14 -9.72 -4.77
N PHE A 337 -13.84 -8.73 -5.34
CA PHE A 337 -13.69 -8.32 -6.73
C PHE A 337 -12.60 -7.27 -6.80
N CYS A 338 -11.40 -7.73 -7.13
CA CYS A 338 -10.25 -6.86 -7.29
C CYS A 338 -10.29 -6.18 -8.65
N ARG A 339 -9.72 -4.97 -8.72
CA ARG A 339 -9.49 -4.28 -9.98
C ARG A 339 -8.58 -5.12 -10.87
N ARG A 340 -8.96 -5.23 -12.14
CA ARG A 340 -8.07 -5.73 -13.16
C ARG A 340 -7.36 -4.56 -13.83
N TYR A 341 -6.05 -4.67 -13.94
CA TYR A 341 -5.26 -3.71 -14.71
C TYR A 341 -4.78 -4.35 -16.01
N ASN A 342 -4.84 -3.60 -17.08
CA ASN A 342 -4.30 -4.03 -18.36
C ASN A 342 -2.78 -4.18 -18.27
N GLY A 343 -2.24 -5.27 -18.77
CA GLY A 343 -0.80 -5.52 -18.85
C GLY A 343 -0.10 -4.64 -19.89
N VAL A 344 1.24 -4.70 -19.88
CA VAL A 344 2.09 -3.93 -20.80
C VAL A 344 1.73 -4.22 -22.26
N ALA A 345 1.57 -5.50 -22.61
CA ALA A 345 1.23 -5.92 -23.96
C ALA A 345 -0.13 -5.36 -24.42
N TRP A 346 -1.16 -5.46 -23.56
CA TRP A 346 -2.50 -4.96 -23.86
C TRP A 346 -2.52 -3.44 -24.02
N ASN A 347 -1.82 -2.72 -23.15
CA ASN A 347 -1.74 -1.26 -23.24
C ASN A 347 -1.02 -0.81 -24.51
N ASP A 348 0.07 -1.47 -24.91
CA ASP A 348 0.77 -1.14 -26.15
C ASP A 348 -0.11 -1.35 -27.38
N ARG A 349 -0.84 -2.48 -27.41
CA ARG A 349 -1.80 -2.83 -28.48
C ARG A 349 -2.89 -1.76 -28.67
N HIS A 350 -3.36 -1.15 -27.57
CA HIS A 350 -4.48 -0.21 -27.58
C HIS A 350 -4.07 1.27 -27.54
N GLN A 351 -2.77 1.58 -27.62
CA GLN A 351 -2.29 2.97 -27.74
C GLN A 351 -2.76 3.66 -29.03
N ARG A 352 -2.95 2.89 -30.10
CA ARG A 352 -3.41 3.39 -31.40
C ARG A 352 -4.61 2.58 -31.85
N PRO A 353 -5.81 3.19 -31.98
CA PRO A 353 -6.97 2.52 -32.52
C PRO A 353 -6.67 2.08 -33.98
N LEU A 354 -6.95 0.82 -34.28
CA LEU A 354 -6.85 0.32 -35.66
C LEU A 354 -8.09 0.73 -36.47
N SER A 355 -7.88 1.04 -37.74
CA SER A 355 -9.00 1.09 -38.71
C SER A 355 -9.65 -0.29 -38.78
N LEU A 356 -10.93 -0.35 -39.19
CA LEU A 356 -11.63 -1.64 -39.34
C LEU A 356 -10.87 -2.60 -40.28
N VAL A 357 -10.29 -2.06 -41.37
CA VAL A 357 -9.55 -2.83 -42.40
C VAL A 357 -8.26 -3.42 -41.78
N ASP A 358 -7.54 -2.61 -41.00
CA ASP A 358 -6.33 -3.09 -40.33
C ASP A 358 -6.65 -4.09 -39.24
N TYR A 359 -7.76 -3.85 -38.52
CA TYR A 359 -8.27 -4.76 -37.47
C TYR A 359 -8.61 -6.13 -38.07
N GLU A 360 -9.34 -6.15 -39.18
CA GLU A 360 -9.71 -7.38 -39.90
C GLU A 360 -8.47 -8.16 -40.33
N ARG A 361 -7.46 -7.46 -40.91
CA ARG A 361 -6.20 -8.09 -41.30
C ARG A 361 -5.48 -8.76 -40.12
N VAL A 362 -5.37 -8.06 -38.97
CA VAL A 362 -4.73 -8.58 -37.77
C VAL A 362 -5.52 -9.75 -37.19
N ALA A 363 -6.85 -9.60 -37.06
CA ALA A 363 -7.72 -10.66 -36.53
C ALA A 363 -7.62 -11.93 -37.39
N LYS A 364 -7.63 -11.76 -38.73
CA LYS A 364 -7.48 -12.90 -39.66
C LYS A 364 -6.14 -13.62 -39.47
N GLN A 365 -5.04 -12.88 -39.31
CA GLN A 365 -3.73 -13.46 -39.05
C GLN A 365 -3.70 -14.25 -37.74
N GLN A 366 -4.27 -13.71 -36.69
CA GLN A 366 -4.32 -14.38 -35.38
C GLN A 366 -5.18 -15.65 -35.42
N LEU A 367 -6.33 -15.60 -36.11
CA LEU A 367 -7.18 -16.79 -36.26
C LEU A 367 -6.53 -17.89 -37.10
N LEU A 368 -5.74 -17.54 -38.12
CA LEU A 368 -4.97 -18.52 -38.92
C LEU A 368 -3.88 -19.22 -38.09
N GLU A 369 -3.29 -18.55 -37.12
CA GLU A 369 -2.27 -19.13 -36.24
C GLU A 369 -2.83 -20.14 -35.23
N LEU A 370 -4.14 -20.15 -35.00
CA LEU A 370 -4.78 -21.14 -34.12
C LEU A 370 -4.90 -22.53 -34.76
N ASP A 371 -4.50 -22.73 -36.02
CA ASP A 371 -4.53 -23.99 -36.78
C ASP A 371 -5.85 -24.75 -36.66
N ARG A 372 -6.94 -24.00 -36.63
CA ARG A 372 -8.28 -24.60 -36.70
C ARG A 372 -8.63 -24.73 -38.19
N GLU A 373 -8.70 -25.98 -38.67
CA GLU A 373 -8.87 -26.38 -40.08
C GLU A 373 -10.06 -25.75 -40.79
N GLU A 374 -10.94 -25.07 -40.07
CA GLU A 374 -12.15 -24.53 -40.65
C GLU A 374 -12.13 -22.99 -40.60
N TYR A 375 -12.18 -22.38 -41.80
CA TYR A 375 -12.40 -20.95 -41.94
C TYR A 375 -13.68 -20.53 -41.20
N VAL A 376 -13.51 -19.66 -40.19
CA VAL A 376 -14.61 -19.12 -39.42
C VAL A 376 -15.14 -17.89 -40.11
N GLU A 377 -16.45 -17.88 -40.35
CA GLU A 377 -17.15 -16.64 -40.70
C GLU A 377 -17.29 -15.83 -39.42
N TYR A 378 -16.55 -14.72 -39.34
CA TYR A 378 -16.62 -13.79 -38.22
C TYR A 378 -16.89 -12.38 -38.73
N GLU A 379 -17.54 -11.57 -37.92
CA GLU A 379 -17.78 -10.17 -38.21
C GLU A 379 -16.70 -9.31 -37.55
N PRO A 380 -15.73 -8.75 -38.32
CA PRO A 380 -14.64 -7.94 -37.75
C PRO A 380 -15.15 -6.76 -36.93
N SER A 381 -16.25 -6.15 -37.33
CA SER A 381 -16.86 -5.04 -36.62
C SER A 381 -17.40 -5.43 -35.24
N LEU A 382 -17.95 -6.63 -35.10
CA LEU A 382 -18.40 -7.17 -33.81
C LEU A 382 -17.22 -7.44 -32.90
N LEU A 383 -16.15 -8.10 -33.37
CA LEU A 383 -14.94 -8.35 -32.58
C LEU A 383 -14.31 -7.05 -32.08
N GLN A 384 -14.21 -6.04 -32.95
CA GLN A 384 -13.67 -4.74 -32.59
C GLN A 384 -14.53 -4.02 -31.54
N ARG A 385 -15.87 -4.09 -31.65
CA ARG A 385 -16.79 -3.52 -30.66
C ARG A 385 -16.68 -4.24 -29.32
N LEU A 386 -16.66 -5.58 -29.31
CA LEU A 386 -16.50 -6.39 -28.08
C LEU A 386 -15.18 -6.07 -27.39
N GLU A 387 -14.05 -6.10 -28.14
CA GLU A 387 -12.74 -5.74 -27.60
C GLU A 387 -12.73 -4.36 -26.96
N LYS A 388 -13.33 -3.38 -27.64
CA LYS A 388 -13.47 -2.02 -27.15
C LYS A 388 -14.27 -1.98 -25.84
N SER A 389 -15.46 -2.62 -25.81
CA SER A 389 -16.33 -2.64 -24.62
C SER A 389 -15.70 -3.33 -23.43
N PHE A 390 -15.01 -4.46 -23.62
CA PHE A 390 -14.25 -5.13 -22.55
C PHE A 390 -13.07 -4.26 -22.07
N THR A 391 -12.42 -3.52 -22.97
CA THR A 391 -11.29 -2.65 -22.62
C THR A 391 -11.78 -1.43 -21.83
N GLU A 392 -12.85 -0.80 -22.26
CA GLU A 392 -13.47 0.37 -21.61
C GLU A 392 -14.03 -0.02 -20.22
N ALA A 393 -14.60 -1.21 -20.07
CA ALA A 393 -15.05 -1.72 -18.78
C ALA A 393 -13.90 -1.90 -17.76
N ASN A 394 -12.65 -1.90 -18.19
CA ASN A 394 -11.45 -1.95 -17.34
C ASN A 394 -10.84 -0.57 -17.04
N VAL A 395 -11.47 0.51 -17.42
CA VAL A 395 -11.02 1.86 -17.05
C VAL A 395 -11.51 2.18 -15.64
N TYR A 396 -10.58 2.30 -14.72
CA TYR A 396 -10.87 2.60 -13.31
C TYR A 396 -10.51 4.04 -12.99
N GLU A 397 -11.37 4.70 -12.24
CA GLU A 397 -11.03 5.99 -11.64
C GLU A 397 -9.98 5.79 -10.53
N THR A 398 -9.00 6.69 -10.47
CA THR A 398 -7.89 6.61 -9.51
C THR A 398 -8.34 6.69 -8.05
N HIS A 399 -9.56 7.16 -7.79
CA HIS A 399 -10.11 7.43 -6.45
C HIS A 399 -11.42 6.69 -6.16
N SER A 400 -11.73 5.60 -6.90
CA SER A 400 -12.92 4.82 -6.59
C SER A 400 -12.80 4.21 -5.19
N GLU A 401 -13.83 4.39 -4.39
CA GLU A 401 -13.89 3.89 -3.03
C GLU A 401 -14.26 2.40 -3.01
N GLN A 402 -13.69 1.69 -2.04
CA GLN A 402 -14.05 0.31 -1.77
C GLN A 402 -15.49 0.25 -1.23
N SER A 403 -16.29 -0.68 -1.71
CA SER A 403 -17.64 -0.93 -1.23
C SER A 403 -17.83 -2.41 -0.85
N TRP A 404 -18.78 -2.67 0.04
CA TRP A 404 -19.10 -4.04 0.48
C TRP A 404 -20.59 -4.21 0.73
N PHE A 405 -21.09 -5.42 0.49
CA PHE A 405 -22.47 -5.83 0.70
C PHE A 405 -22.52 -7.37 0.72
N VAL A 406 -23.72 -7.95 0.78
CA VAL A 406 -23.89 -9.41 0.75
C VAL A 406 -24.19 -9.93 -0.66
N ILE A 407 -23.87 -11.21 -0.92
CA ILE A 407 -24.04 -11.82 -2.26
C ILE A 407 -25.46 -11.68 -2.81
N SER A 408 -26.50 -11.71 -1.95
CA SER A 408 -27.88 -11.50 -2.40
C SER A 408 -28.14 -10.15 -3.07
N GLU A 409 -27.28 -9.15 -2.84
CA GLU A 409 -27.41 -7.83 -3.46
C GLU A 409 -26.80 -7.77 -4.88
N LEU A 410 -26.02 -8.79 -5.30
CA LEU A 410 -25.46 -8.83 -6.65
C LEU A 410 -26.56 -8.83 -7.72
N ASP A 411 -27.61 -9.65 -7.53
CA ASP A 411 -28.73 -9.71 -8.44
C ASP A 411 -29.48 -8.37 -8.57
N ALA A 412 -29.63 -7.65 -7.46
CA ALA A 412 -30.28 -6.34 -7.45
C ALA A 412 -29.47 -5.25 -8.15
N ARG A 413 -28.14 -5.42 -8.20
CA ARG A 413 -27.20 -4.46 -8.80
C ARG A 413 -26.89 -4.76 -10.27
N THR A 414 -27.29 -5.93 -10.78
CA THR A 414 -27.07 -6.40 -12.17
C THR A 414 -28.38 -6.93 -12.75
N GLY A 415 -29.29 -6.00 -13.06
CA GLY A 415 -30.64 -6.32 -13.51
C GLY A 415 -30.73 -7.03 -14.86
N ASN A 416 -29.67 -6.98 -15.67
CA ASN A 416 -29.58 -7.66 -16.98
C ASN A 416 -29.01 -9.10 -16.87
N ILE A 417 -28.66 -9.55 -15.66
CA ILE A 417 -28.29 -10.93 -15.37
C ILE A 417 -29.47 -11.63 -14.67
N GLU A 418 -29.78 -12.85 -15.09
CA GLU A 418 -30.91 -13.63 -14.55
C GLU A 418 -30.74 -13.78 -13.01
N PRO A 419 -31.76 -13.47 -12.19
CA PRO A 419 -31.68 -13.59 -10.74
C PRO A 419 -31.28 -14.99 -10.25
N GLY A 420 -30.41 -15.04 -9.24
CA GLY A 420 -29.85 -16.27 -8.66
C GLY A 420 -28.66 -16.85 -9.43
N ARG A 421 -28.31 -16.27 -10.58
CA ARG A 421 -27.17 -16.72 -11.38
C ARG A 421 -25.83 -16.50 -10.67
N TRP A 422 -25.66 -15.36 -10.04
CA TRP A 422 -24.43 -15.07 -9.31
C TRP A 422 -24.07 -16.14 -8.30
N LEU A 423 -25.01 -16.49 -7.40
CA LEU A 423 -24.75 -17.51 -6.38
C LEU A 423 -24.48 -18.88 -6.98
N LYS A 424 -25.25 -19.27 -8.02
CA LYS A 424 -25.12 -20.55 -8.70
C LYS A 424 -23.76 -20.68 -9.38
N ASP A 425 -23.37 -19.67 -10.16
CA ASP A 425 -22.16 -19.71 -10.97
C ASP A 425 -20.88 -19.52 -10.09
N LEU A 426 -20.97 -18.73 -9.01
CA LEU A 426 -19.91 -18.67 -7.98
C LEU A 426 -19.69 -20.03 -7.31
N ASN A 427 -20.75 -20.73 -6.92
CA ASN A 427 -20.63 -22.06 -6.33
C ASN A 427 -20.07 -23.09 -7.32
N SER A 428 -20.38 -22.98 -8.61
CA SER A 428 -19.76 -23.79 -9.66
C SER A 428 -18.26 -23.52 -9.78
N ALA A 429 -17.89 -22.24 -9.81
CA ALA A 429 -16.49 -21.81 -9.96
C ALA A 429 -15.59 -22.27 -8.81
N TYR A 430 -16.08 -22.19 -7.57
CA TYR A 430 -15.32 -22.54 -6.37
C TYR A 430 -15.49 -23.99 -5.88
N SER A 431 -16.26 -24.81 -6.58
CA SER A 431 -16.52 -26.21 -6.21
C SER A 431 -15.26 -27.07 -6.05
N SER A 432 -14.23 -26.85 -6.89
CA SER A 432 -12.93 -27.55 -6.84
C SER A 432 -12.15 -27.25 -5.56
N LEU A 433 -12.33 -26.07 -4.96
CA LEU A 433 -11.71 -25.65 -3.70
C LEU A 433 -12.52 -26.07 -2.48
N LYS A 434 -13.63 -26.79 -2.67
CA LYS A 434 -14.59 -27.18 -1.62
C LYS A 434 -15.14 -25.98 -0.84
N LEU A 435 -15.22 -24.84 -1.50
CA LEU A 435 -15.86 -23.64 -0.97
C LEU A 435 -17.29 -23.54 -1.48
N SER A 436 -18.18 -23.12 -0.60
CA SER A 436 -19.57 -22.84 -0.95
C SER A 436 -19.94 -21.46 -0.42
N TRP A 437 -20.62 -20.72 -1.26
CA TRP A 437 -21.11 -19.38 -0.95
C TRP A 437 -22.60 -19.45 -0.57
N ALA A 438 -23.01 -18.55 0.29
CA ALA A 438 -24.38 -18.34 0.69
C ALA A 438 -24.80 -16.89 0.44
N PHE A 439 -26.11 -16.61 0.39
CA PHE A 439 -26.64 -15.26 0.12
C PHE A 439 -26.18 -14.21 1.12
N ASN A 440 -25.87 -14.59 2.34
CA ASN A 440 -25.41 -13.71 3.42
C ASN A 440 -23.88 -13.57 3.51
N ASN A 441 -23.10 -14.22 2.64
CA ASN A 441 -21.68 -14.01 2.60
C ASN A 441 -21.33 -12.63 2.03
N PHE A 442 -20.27 -12.02 2.54
CA PHE A 442 -19.84 -10.70 2.13
C PHE A 442 -19.10 -10.73 0.79
N VAL A 443 -19.33 -9.65 0.02
CA VAL A 443 -18.62 -9.30 -1.20
C VAL A 443 -18.00 -7.93 -1.01
N VAL A 444 -16.74 -7.80 -1.38
CA VAL A 444 -16.01 -6.54 -1.43
C VAL A 444 -15.72 -6.18 -2.89
N LEU A 445 -16.00 -4.95 -3.26
CA LEU A 445 -15.60 -4.37 -4.54
C LEU A 445 -14.48 -3.36 -4.29
N GLU A 446 -13.35 -3.52 -4.95
CA GLU A 446 -12.28 -2.50 -4.97
C GLU A 446 -12.67 -1.28 -5.82
N ASP A 447 -13.66 -1.44 -6.67
CA ASP A 447 -14.28 -0.39 -7.47
C ASP A 447 -15.81 -0.58 -7.48
N ALA A 448 -16.52 0.38 -6.91
CA ALA A 448 -17.99 0.33 -6.79
C ALA A 448 -18.70 0.21 -8.16
N GLU A 449 -18.10 0.75 -9.23
CA GLU A 449 -18.68 0.77 -10.58
C GLU A 449 -18.53 -0.54 -11.36
N ILE A 450 -17.80 -1.52 -10.84
CA ILE A 450 -17.53 -2.77 -11.58
C ILE A 450 -18.80 -3.53 -11.97
N LEU A 451 -19.80 -3.56 -11.08
CA LEU A 451 -21.07 -4.24 -11.36
C LEU A 451 -21.90 -3.51 -12.42
N ASN A 452 -21.91 -2.17 -12.41
CA ASN A 452 -22.59 -1.38 -13.43
C ASN A 452 -21.99 -1.64 -14.81
N ARG A 453 -20.67 -1.81 -14.89
CA ARG A 453 -19.96 -2.13 -16.15
C ARG A 453 -20.25 -3.54 -16.63
N ILE A 454 -20.31 -4.51 -15.71
CA ILE A 454 -20.74 -5.88 -16.04
C ILE A 454 -22.19 -5.87 -16.55
N ASP A 455 -23.11 -5.23 -15.83
CA ASP A 455 -24.52 -5.15 -16.20
C ASP A 455 -24.72 -4.49 -17.58
N ALA A 456 -23.94 -3.46 -17.89
CA ALA A 456 -23.96 -2.81 -19.21
C ALA A 456 -23.56 -3.78 -20.34
N LEU A 457 -22.56 -4.64 -20.14
CA LEU A 457 -22.19 -5.64 -21.14
C LEU A 457 -23.32 -6.64 -21.40
N PHE A 458 -24.01 -7.11 -20.35
CA PHE A 458 -25.15 -8.02 -20.49
C PHE A 458 -26.40 -7.34 -21.07
N ARG A 459 -26.52 -6.02 -20.97
CA ARG A 459 -27.56 -5.23 -21.64
C ARG A 459 -27.28 -5.04 -23.12
N ASP A 460 -26.02 -4.78 -23.48
CA ASP A 460 -25.63 -4.31 -24.81
C ASP A 460 -25.31 -5.45 -25.79
N TYR A 461 -25.07 -6.67 -25.29
CA TYR A 461 -24.69 -7.84 -26.08
C TYR A 461 -25.49 -9.09 -25.69
N THR A 462 -25.70 -9.96 -26.64
CA THR A 462 -26.25 -11.31 -26.40
C THR A 462 -25.24 -12.23 -25.69
N GLU A 463 -25.73 -13.28 -25.03
CA GLU A 463 -24.83 -14.26 -24.38
C GLU A 463 -23.82 -14.89 -25.36
N VAL A 464 -24.23 -15.13 -26.61
CA VAL A 464 -23.36 -15.68 -27.66
C VAL A 464 -22.26 -14.67 -28.03
N GLU A 465 -22.61 -13.40 -28.24
CA GLU A 465 -21.62 -12.36 -28.52
C GLU A 465 -20.64 -12.18 -27.36
N LEU A 466 -21.13 -12.23 -26.12
CA LEU A 466 -20.25 -12.17 -24.93
C LEU A 466 -19.27 -13.36 -24.86
N LEU A 467 -19.72 -14.58 -25.19
CA LEU A 467 -18.83 -15.75 -25.23
C LEU A 467 -17.78 -15.62 -26.34
N ILE A 468 -18.15 -15.11 -27.52
CA ILE A 468 -17.21 -14.76 -28.59
C ILE A 468 -16.21 -13.71 -28.10
N GLY A 469 -16.69 -12.67 -27.41
CA GLY A 469 -15.85 -11.65 -26.81
C GLY A 469 -14.84 -12.22 -25.82
N ILE A 470 -15.28 -13.09 -24.90
CA ILE A 470 -14.39 -13.74 -23.91
C ILE A 470 -13.31 -14.58 -24.61
N ALA A 471 -13.71 -15.41 -25.59
CA ALA A 471 -12.76 -16.22 -26.36
C ALA A 471 -11.74 -15.34 -27.10
N TRP A 472 -12.21 -14.27 -27.74
CA TRP A 472 -11.37 -13.32 -28.47
C TRP A 472 -10.37 -12.60 -27.54
N MET A 473 -10.83 -12.15 -26.36
CA MET A 473 -9.96 -11.53 -25.37
C MET A 473 -8.88 -12.49 -24.89
N PHE A 474 -9.21 -13.77 -24.70
CA PHE A 474 -8.25 -14.79 -24.31
C PHE A 474 -7.22 -15.05 -25.42
N ILE A 475 -7.66 -15.23 -26.67
CA ILE A 475 -6.79 -15.43 -27.82
C ILE A 475 -5.81 -14.25 -27.95
N GLN A 476 -6.31 -13.03 -27.99
CA GLN A 476 -5.45 -11.86 -28.13
C GLN A 476 -4.42 -11.74 -27.01
N SER A 477 -4.85 -12.00 -25.76
CA SER A 477 -3.95 -11.87 -24.61
C SER A 477 -2.81 -12.87 -24.59
N HIS A 478 -2.96 -14.07 -25.20
CA HIS A 478 -2.03 -15.18 -25.01
C HIS A 478 -1.41 -15.71 -26.31
N LEU A 479 -2.08 -15.53 -27.47
CA LEU A 479 -1.58 -16.08 -28.74
C LEU A 479 -0.23 -15.51 -29.17
N TRP A 480 0.04 -14.24 -28.86
CA TRP A 480 1.31 -13.61 -29.22
C TRP A 480 2.52 -14.31 -28.59
N VAL A 481 2.37 -14.78 -27.34
CA VAL A 481 3.41 -15.51 -26.63
C VAL A 481 3.43 -16.97 -27.05
N ALA A 482 2.27 -17.59 -27.23
CA ALA A 482 2.13 -18.98 -27.66
C ALA A 482 2.71 -19.23 -29.05
N ALA A 483 2.41 -18.35 -30.01
CA ALA A 483 2.90 -18.42 -31.38
C ALA A 483 4.30 -17.78 -31.56
N GLY A 484 4.90 -17.24 -30.50
CA GLY A 484 6.19 -16.56 -30.60
C GLY A 484 6.15 -15.31 -31.50
N LYS A 485 4.98 -14.67 -31.67
CA LYS A 485 4.76 -13.53 -32.58
C LYS A 485 4.44 -12.23 -31.81
N PRO A 486 5.44 -11.56 -31.23
CA PRO A 486 5.22 -10.32 -30.47
C PRO A 486 4.50 -9.23 -31.29
N GLY A 487 4.67 -9.22 -32.63
CA GLY A 487 3.99 -8.28 -33.52
C GLY A 487 2.47 -8.31 -33.50
N PHE A 488 1.85 -9.33 -32.88
CA PHE A 488 0.39 -9.34 -32.63
C PHE A 488 -0.04 -8.36 -31.55
N MET A 489 0.89 -7.99 -30.65
CA MET A 489 0.57 -7.16 -29.48
C MET A 489 1.37 -5.85 -29.40
N PHE A 490 2.58 -5.80 -29.98
CA PHE A 490 3.44 -4.63 -29.90
C PHE A 490 3.57 -3.95 -31.25
N TYR A 491 3.40 -2.63 -31.26
CA TYR A 491 3.64 -1.81 -32.46
C TYR A 491 5.13 -1.76 -32.82
N ASP A 492 5.92 -1.47 -31.81
CA ASP A 492 7.37 -1.48 -31.90
C ASP A 492 7.82 -2.75 -31.22
N ASN A 493 8.28 -3.70 -31.96
CA ASN A 493 8.76 -5.01 -31.47
C ASN A 493 10.07 -4.83 -30.69
N THR A 494 10.01 -4.11 -29.58
CA THR A 494 11.14 -3.90 -28.70
C THR A 494 11.28 -5.07 -27.73
N GLU A 495 12.48 -5.58 -27.58
CA GLU A 495 12.79 -6.66 -26.65
C GLU A 495 12.41 -6.27 -25.20
N GLU A 496 12.64 -5.00 -24.83
CA GLU A 496 12.27 -4.48 -23.51
C GLU A 496 10.77 -4.65 -23.21
N LYS A 497 9.88 -4.35 -24.15
CA LYS A 497 8.43 -4.51 -23.96
C LYS A 497 8.03 -5.97 -23.80
N LYS A 498 8.61 -6.84 -24.59
CA LYS A 498 8.42 -8.28 -24.52
C LYS A 498 8.87 -8.84 -23.17
N GLN A 499 10.09 -8.47 -22.73
CA GLN A 499 10.63 -8.86 -21.43
C GLN A 499 9.73 -8.42 -20.27
N ARG A 500 9.23 -7.17 -20.31
CA ARG A 500 8.30 -6.66 -19.29
C ARG A 500 6.97 -7.43 -19.29
N ALA A 501 6.42 -7.73 -20.44
CA ALA A 501 5.19 -8.53 -20.54
C ALA A 501 5.41 -9.96 -20.02
N CYS A 502 6.54 -10.58 -20.34
CA CYS A 502 6.90 -11.90 -19.81
C CYS A 502 7.13 -11.89 -18.31
N LEU A 503 7.72 -10.82 -17.76
CA LEU A 503 7.80 -10.65 -16.29
C LEU A 503 6.40 -10.61 -15.65
N GLU A 504 5.41 -9.91 -16.25
CA GLU A 504 4.04 -9.88 -15.75
C GLU A 504 3.41 -11.26 -15.66
N TYR A 505 3.67 -12.16 -16.63
CA TYR A 505 3.22 -13.55 -16.57
C TYR A 505 3.82 -14.31 -15.38
N VAL A 506 5.11 -14.14 -15.13
CA VAL A 506 5.83 -14.80 -14.03
C VAL A 506 5.43 -14.24 -12.67
N ASP A 507 5.51 -12.92 -12.53
CA ASP A 507 5.24 -12.24 -11.25
C ASP A 507 3.80 -12.46 -10.76
N SER A 508 2.86 -12.60 -11.70
CA SER A 508 1.47 -12.90 -11.36
C SER A 508 1.27 -14.29 -10.73
N ARG A 509 2.22 -15.21 -10.83
CA ARG A 509 2.15 -16.60 -10.32
C ARG A 509 3.07 -16.86 -9.15
N PHE A 510 4.26 -16.30 -9.17
CA PHE A 510 5.29 -16.58 -8.17
C PHE A 510 5.30 -15.54 -7.03
N GLY A 511 4.72 -14.35 -7.22
CA GLY A 511 4.66 -13.31 -6.21
C GLY A 511 6.04 -12.94 -5.67
N ALA A 512 6.23 -12.92 -4.34
CA ALA A 512 7.51 -12.59 -3.72
C ALA A 512 8.66 -13.53 -4.12
N LEU A 513 8.36 -14.73 -4.65
CA LEU A 513 9.40 -15.66 -5.06
C LEU A 513 10.13 -15.19 -6.32
N SER A 514 9.52 -14.39 -7.22
CA SER A 514 10.17 -13.84 -8.41
C SER A 514 11.34 -12.91 -8.06
N SER A 515 11.22 -12.17 -6.95
CA SER A 515 12.25 -11.24 -6.45
C SER A 515 12.93 -11.71 -5.16
N SER A 516 12.98 -13.02 -4.94
CA SER A 516 13.45 -13.60 -3.66
C SER A 516 14.92 -13.29 -3.34
N GLU A 517 15.79 -13.23 -4.33
CA GLU A 517 17.20 -12.89 -4.14
C GLU A 517 17.36 -11.43 -3.68
N HIS A 518 16.64 -10.51 -4.32
CA HIS A 518 16.65 -9.10 -3.93
C HIS A 518 16.18 -8.89 -2.50
N ILE A 519 15.02 -9.43 -2.15
CA ILE A 519 14.43 -9.26 -0.81
C ILE A 519 15.32 -9.86 0.28
N THR A 520 15.94 -11.02 0.03
CA THR A 520 16.87 -11.64 0.98
C THR A 520 18.15 -10.83 1.15
N ARG A 521 18.65 -10.19 0.09
CA ARG A 521 19.80 -9.27 0.20
C ARG A 521 19.47 -7.99 0.95
N LEU A 522 18.26 -7.48 0.79
CA LEU A 522 17.81 -6.25 1.46
C LEU A 522 17.61 -6.49 2.97
N TYR A 523 17.09 -7.65 3.35
CA TYR A 523 16.80 -8.05 4.73
C TYR A 523 17.52 -9.36 5.13
N PRO A 524 18.85 -9.38 5.17
CA PRO A 524 19.62 -10.62 5.31
C PRO A 524 19.54 -11.23 6.70
N THR A 525 19.35 -10.41 7.73
CA THR A 525 19.36 -10.87 9.13
C THR A 525 17.97 -10.77 9.77
N HIS A 526 17.76 -11.56 10.80
CA HIS A 526 16.53 -11.50 11.59
C HIS A 526 16.35 -10.13 12.26
N GLU A 527 17.44 -9.51 12.73
CA GLU A 527 17.41 -8.17 13.35
C GLU A 527 16.94 -7.10 12.34
N ALA A 528 17.37 -7.18 11.08
CA ALA A 528 16.90 -6.24 10.05
C ALA A 528 15.38 -6.35 9.83
N ARG A 529 14.83 -7.58 9.84
CA ARG A 529 13.39 -7.85 9.74
C ARG A 529 12.63 -7.42 10.98
N LEU A 530 13.19 -7.67 12.18
CA LEU A 530 12.63 -7.16 13.43
C LEU A 530 12.62 -5.63 13.46
N GLY A 531 13.62 -4.97 12.87
CA GLY A 531 13.65 -3.51 12.71
C GLY A 531 12.45 -2.99 11.93
N VAL A 532 12.08 -3.64 10.83
CA VAL A 532 10.86 -3.30 10.08
C VAL A 532 9.61 -3.54 10.92
N SER A 533 9.50 -4.69 11.57
CA SER A 533 8.35 -5.01 12.43
C SER A 533 8.20 -4.00 13.57
N SER A 534 9.31 -3.60 14.21
CA SER A 534 9.31 -2.56 15.25
C SER A 534 8.87 -1.20 14.72
N PHE A 535 9.31 -0.81 13.53
CA PHE A 535 8.86 0.41 12.86
C PHE A 535 7.35 0.39 12.61
N LEU A 536 6.81 -0.69 12.05
CA LEU A 536 5.38 -0.85 11.80
C LEU A 536 4.56 -0.78 13.11
N GLN A 537 5.01 -1.50 14.14
CA GLN A 537 4.32 -1.50 15.44
C GLN A 537 4.42 -0.15 16.16
N SER A 538 5.47 0.65 15.92
CA SER A 538 5.61 1.98 16.53
C SER A 538 4.51 2.94 16.07
N LEU A 539 4.07 2.87 14.81
CA LEU A 539 2.95 3.66 14.28
C LEU A 539 1.62 3.29 14.98
N LYS A 540 1.34 1.99 15.15
CA LYS A 540 0.16 1.54 15.89
C LYS A 540 0.20 1.97 17.36
N ALA A 541 1.36 1.86 17.99
CA ALA A 541 1.55 2.27 19.38
C ALA A 541 1.33 3.77 19.56
N GLU A 542 1.87 4.59 18.64
CA GLU A 542 1.71 6.04 18.71
C GLU A 542 0.26 6.47 18.39
N PHE A 543 -0.44 5.78 17.47
CA PHE A 543 -1.88 6.01 17.27
C PHE A 543 -2.65 5.91 18.60
N ASN A 544 -2.36 4.90 19.42
CA ASN A 544 -2.99 4.75 20.72
C ASN A 544 -2.66 5.91 21.68
N GLN A 545 -1.44 6.46 21.62
CA GLN A 545 -1.05 7.57 22.48
C GLN A 545 -1.72 8.88 22.04
N VAL A 546 -1.76 9.13 20.72
CA VAL A 546 -2.43 10.30 20.16
C VAL A 546 -3.93 10.23 20.43
N MET A 547 -4.56 9.08 20.21
CA MET A 547 -5.99 8.87 20.48
C MET A 547 -6.36 9.07 21.97
N LYS A 548 -5.50 8.64 22.90
CA LYS A 548 -5.73 8.88 24.35
C LYS A 548 -5.75 10.36 24.72
N ARG A 549 -4.97 11.19 24.01
CA ARG A 549 -4.91 12.64 24.25
C ARG A 549 -6.06 13.40 23.58
N THR A 550 -6.73 12.82 22.59
CA THR A 550 -7.79 13.45 21.81
C THR A 550 -9.06 13.58 22.65
N SER A 551 -9.32 14.79 23.18
CA SER A 551 -10.38 15.04 24.19
C SER A 551 -11.78 15.07 23.57
N TRP A 552 -11.92 15.48 22.30
CA TRP A 552 -13.20 15.60 21.60
C TRP A 552 -13.86 14.26 21.24
N VAL A 553 -13.08 13.15 21.26
CA VAL A 553 -13.59 11.79 21.01
C VAL A 553 -14.02 11.18 22.33
N ASP A 554 -15.26 10.66 22.40
CA ASP A 554 -15.75 9.97 23.56
C ASP A 554 -14.93 8.74 23.91
N ARG A 555 -14.98 8.33 25.20
CA ARG A 555 -14.17 7.24 25.73
C ARG A 555 -14.44 5.91 25.02
N GLU A 556 -15.70 5.55 24.79
CA GLU A 556 -16.10 4.29 24.18
C GLU A 556 -15.62 4.21 22.71
N ILE A 557 -15.81 5.30 21.95
CA ILE A 557 -15.35 5.43 20.57
C ILE A 557 -13.83 5.35 20.50
N ARG A 558 -13.14 6.03 21.44
CA ARG A 558 -11.67 5.99 21.53
C ARG A 558 -11.15 4.59 21.79
N GLU A 559 -11.75 3.86 22.75
CA GLU A 559 -11.37 2.48 23.05
C GLU A 559 -11.64 1.56 21.86
N THR A 560 -12.71 1.76 21.11
CA THR A 560 -13.03 1.01 19.89
C THR A 560 -12.02 1.30 18.76
N ALA A 561 -11.68 2.57 18.52
CA ALA A 561 -10.67 2.96 17.54
C ALA A 561 -9.29 2.35 17.87
N MET A 562 -8.88 2.45 19.15
CA MET A 562 -7.63 1.85 19.60
C MET A 562 -7.62 0.32 19.47
N ARG A 563 -8.73 -0.35 19.81
CA ARG A 563 -8.86 -1.80 19.64
C ARG A 563 -8.75 -2.18 18.17
N LYS A 564 -9.44 -1.44 17.27
CA LYS A 564 -9.40 -1.67 15.83
C LYS A 564 -7.97 -1.56 15.27
N VAL A 565 -7.20 -0.54 15.67
CA VAL A 565 -5.80 -0.41 15.25
C VAL A 565 -4.91 -1.47 15.90
N ASN A 566 -5.14 -1.86 17.16
CA ASN A 566 -4.35 -2.90 17.81
C ASN A 566 -4.50 -4.27 17.17
N THR A 567 -5.72 -4.62 16.75
CA THR A 567 -6.02 -5.90 16.07
C THR A 567 -5.74 -5.86 14.56
N MET A 568 -5.41 -4.69 14.01
CA MET A 568 -5.08 -4.54 12.58
C MET A 568 -3.84 -5.35 12.21
N ASP A 569 -3.96 -6.17 11.16
CA ASP A 569 -2.82 -6.88 10.59
C ASP A 569 -2.01 -5.98 9.65
N LEU A 570 -0.68 -6.07 9.70
CA LEU A 570 0.24 -5.35 8.83
C LEU A 570 0.99 -6.35 7.96
N ASN A 571 0.41 -6.68 6.81
CA ASN A 571 0.86 -7.74 5.90
C ASN A 571 1.85 -7.18 4.88
N ILE A 572 3.08 -6.84 5.28
CA ILE A 572 4.05 -6.17 4.42
C ILE A 572 5.24 -7.08 4.10
N LEU A 573 5.95 -7.59 5.13
CA LEU A 573 7.02 -8.55 4.91
C LEU A 573 6.47 -9.95 4.63
N PRO A 574 7.18 -10.76 3.82
CA PRO A 574 6.90 -12.19 3.74
C PRO A 574 7.13 -12.88 5.09
N ALA A 575 6.49 -14.03 5.29
CA ALA A 575 6.72 -14.86 6.47
C ALA A 575 8.19 -15.33 6.59
N GLU A 576 8.66 -15.58 7.80
CA GLU A 576 10.04 -15.98 8.07
C GLU A 576 10.53 -17.21 7.27
N GLN A 577 9.65 -18.15 6.95
CA GLN A 577 9.94 -19.29 6.08
C GLN A 577 10.49 -18.90 4.69
N PHE A 578 10.09 -17.73 4.18
CA PHE A 578 10.60 -17.20 2.93
C PHE A 578 12.10 -16.88 2.97
N PHE A 579 12.61 -16.46 4.13
CA PHE A 579 14.02 -16.11 4.31
C PHE A 579 14.94 -17.31 4.56
N VAL A 580 14.37 -18.49 4.82
CA VAL A 580 15.13 -19.73 5.02
C VAL A 580 15.28 -20.47 3.69
N PRO A 581 16.51 -20.66 3.15
CA PRO A 581 16.70 -21.20 1.80
C PRO A 581 15.99 -22.53 1.53
N LEU A 582 16.04 -23.46 2.50
CA LEU A 582 15.40 -24.77 2.36
C LEU A 582 13.87 -24.69 2.33
N GLN A 583 13.28 -23.82 3.16
CA GLN A 583 11.83 -23.61 3.20
C GLN A 583 11.36 -22.85 1.95
N ARG A 584 12.13 -21.87 1.48
CA ARG A 584 11.87 -21.20 0.22
C ARG A 584 11.92 -22.17 -0.96
N ALA A 585 12.88 -23.08 -1.01
CA ALA A 585 12.92 -24.15 -2.01
C ALA A 585 11.68 -25.06 -1.95
N ALA A 586 11.13 -25.31 -0.77
CA ALA A 586 9.89 -26.08 -0.62
C ALA A 586 8.66 -25.30 -1.14
N LEU A 587 8.62 -23.98 -1.00
CA LEU A 587 7.58 -23.14 -1.61
C LEU A 587 7.62 -23.21 -3.15
N TYR A 588 8.83 -23.10 -3.75
CA TYR A 588 9.00 -23.35 -5.18
C TYR A 588 8.61 -24.77 -5.58
N GLY A 589 8.86 -25.75 -4.69
CA GLY A 589 8.55 -27.16 -4.89
C GLY A 589 7.06 -27.44 -5.15
N GLN A 590 6.16 -26.57 -4.75
CA GLN A 590 4.73 -26.70 -4.98
C GLN A 590 4.34 -26.51 -6.46
N PHE A 591 5.06 -25.68 -7.20
CA PHE A 591 4.79 -25.43 -8.62
C PHE A 591 5.18 -26.63 -9.50
N PRO A 592 4.52 -26.83 -10.66
CA PRO A 592 4.88 -27.91 -11.58
C PRO A 592 6.31 -27.76 -12.08
N SER A 593 6.91 -28.88 -12.52
CA SER A 593 8.23 -28.84 -13.17
C SER A 593 8.11 -28.24 -14.57
N ILE A 594 8.99 -27.30 -14.92
CA ILE A 594 8.96 -26.54 -16.17
C ILE A 594 10.05 -27.02 -17.16
N ASN A 595 10.66 -28.18 -16.90
CA ASN A 595 11.83 -28.60 -17.68
C ASN A 595 11.52 -29.01 -19.13
N ASN A 596 10.45 -29.77 -19.32
CA ASN A 596 10.11 -30.39 -20.62
C ASN A 596 8.69 -30.06 -21.08
N THR A 597 8.11 -28.94 -20.56
CA THR A 597 6.77 -28.49 -20.87
C THR A 597 6.82 -27.20 -21.65
N ALA A 598 5.92 -26.96 -22.56
CA ALA A 598 5.80 -25.69 -23.27
C ALA A 598 5.34 -24.58 -22.34
N PHE A 599 5.51 -23.32 -22.74
CA PHE A 599 5.15 -22.15 -21.92
C PHE A 599 3.70 -22.17 -21.46
N MET A 600 2.74 -22.33 -22.40
CA MET A 600 1.32 -22.27 -22.08
C MET A 600 0.88 -23.37 -21.12
N GLU A 601 1.37 -24.60 -21.28
CA GLU A 601 1.14 -25.69 -20.35
C GLU A 601 1.60 -25.37 -18.95
N SER A 602 2.86 -24.90 -18.85
CA SER A 602 3.48 -24.55 -17.58
C SER A 602 2.76 -23.39 -16.89
N TRP A 603 2.37 -22.37 -17.67
CA TRP A 603 1.73 -21.18 -17.14
C TRP A 603 0.29 -21.45 -16.69
N LEU A 604 -0.52 -22.17 -17.47
CA LEU A 604 -1.87 -22.57 -17.11
C LEU A 604 -1.89 -23.47 -15.85
N SER A 605 -0.97 -24.45 -15.80
CA SER A 605 -0.83 -25.32 -14.63
C SER A 605 -0.40 -24.55 -13.37
N SER A 606 0.52 -23.59 -13.53
CA SER A 606 0.93 -22.69 -12.44
C SER A 606 -0.21 -21.77 -12.01
N SER A 607 -1.05 -21.32 -12.95
CA SER A 607 -2.22 -20.49 -12.69
C SER A 607 -3.29 -21.24 -11.88
N ALA A 608 -3.57 -22.50 -12.26
CA ALA A 608 -4.50 -23.35 -11.50
C ALA A 608 -3.99 -23.61 -10.07
N LEU A 609 -2.68 -23.86 -9.89
CA LEU A 609 -2.08 -24.02 -8.57
C LEU A 609 -2.18 -22.72 -7.75
N TYR A 610 -1.84 -21.57 -8.35
CA TYR A 610 -1.90 -20.28 -7.69
C TYR A 610 -3.30 -20.02 -7.11
N GLN A 611 -4.34 -20.30 -7.89
CA GLN A 611 -5.72 -20.17 -7.42
C GLN A 611 -6.09 -21.20 -6.33
N ALA A 612 -5.59 -22.42 -6.43
CA ALA A 612 -5.78 -23.43 -5.39
C ALA A 612 -5.11 -23.05 -4.05
N LEU A 613 -4.04 -22.28 -4.09
CA LEU A 613 -3.34 -21.81 -2.90
C LEU A 613 -4.06 -20.68 -2.15
N GLN A 614 -5.08 -20.03 -2.71
CA GLN A 614 -5.80 -18.94 -2.05
C GLN A 614 -6.39 -19.31 -0.68
N VAL A 615 -6.69 -20.58 -0.46
CA VAL A 615 -7.20 -21.10 0.82
C VAL A 615 -6.08 -21.47 1.81
N HIS A 616 -4.82 -21.31 1.44
CA HIS A 616 -3.66 -21.61 2.27
C HIS A 616 -3.00 -20.34 2.82
N GLN A 617 -2.50 -20.42 4.05
CA GLN A 617 -1.80 -19.28 4.68
C GLN A 617 -0.60 -18.80 3.85
N SER A 618 0.13 -19.71 3.20
CA SER A 618 1.26 -19.37 2.34
C SER A 618 0.89 -18.47 1.15
N PHE A 619 -0.36 -18.46 0.73
CA PHE A 619 -0.83 -17.57 -0.34
C PHE A 619 -0.68 -16.10 0.08
N HIS A 620 -1.23 -15.77 1.24
CA HIS A 620 -1.20 -14.39 1.78
C HIS A 620 0.20 -13.99 2.23
N ASP A 621 0.97 -14.93 2.78
CA ASP A 621 2.29 -14.68 3.33
C ASP A 621 3.37 -14.49 2.26
N VAL A 622 3.23 -15.11 1.08
CA VAL A 622 4.26 -15.15 0.05
C VAL A 622 3.73 -14.86 -1.35
N PHE A 623 2.77 -15.66 -1.84
CA PHE A 623 2.40 -15.64 -3.26
C PHE A 623 1.59 -14.40 -3.66
N LYS A 624 0.74 -13.87 -2.78
CA LYS A 624 0.01 -12.62 -3.02
C LYS A 624 0.94 -11.40 -3.03
N LYS A 625 2.07 -11.44 -2.29
CA LYS A 625 2.98 -10.31 -2.15
C LYS A 625 3.81 -10.12 -3.41
N LYS A 626 3.86 -8.88 -3.89
CA LYS A 626 4.64 -8.47 -5.06
C LYS A 626 5.61 -7.36 -4.67
N ARG A 627 6.69 -7.23 -5.42
CA ARG A 627 7.64 -6.13 -5.25
C ARG A 627 7.05 -4.83 -5.80
N THR A 628 6.43 -4.89 -6.96
CA THR A 628 5.87 -3.74 -7.66
C THR A 628 4.47 -3.37 -7.15
N PHE A 629 4.11 -2.09 -7.28
CA PHE A 629 2.79 -1.55 -7.03
C PHE A 629 2.43 -0.51 -8.11
N ARG A 630 1.15 -0.28 -8.38
CA ARG A 630 0.75 0.64 -9.46
C ARG A 630 0.45 2.05 -8.98
N HIS A 631 -0.29 2.19 -7.89
CA HIS A 631 -0.76 3.50 -7.40
C HIS A 631 -0.29 3.78 -5.98
N GLN A 632 -0.37 2.81 -5.09
CA GLN A 632 -0.05 2.93 -3.68
C GLN A 632 0.76 1.72 -3.23
N ALA A 633 1.79 1.98 -2.43
CA ALA A 633 2.62 0.92 -1.85
C ALA A 633 1.88 0.13 -0.76
N TYR A 634 0.86 0.73 -0.13
CA TYR A 634 0.09 0.15 0.96
C TYR A 634 -1.39 0.40 0.74
N THR A 635 -2.24 -0.54 1.17
CA THR A 635 -3.70 -0.45 1.02
C THR A 635 -4.39 -1.06 2.23
N TYR A 636 -5.34 -0.33 2.83
CA TYR A 636 -6.15 -0.84 3.93
C TYR A 636 -7.40 -1.58 3.42
N ALA A 637 -7.59 -2.79 3.89
CA ALA A 637 -8.77 -3.61 3.62
C ALA A 637 -9.76 -3.51 4.80
N TYR A 638 -10.86 -2.79 4.59
CA TYR A 638 -11.81 -2.43 5.65
C TYR A 638 -12.42 -3.64 6.37
N LEU A 639 -12.96 -4.62 5.63
CA LEU A 639 -13.59 -5.82 6.21
C LEU A 639 -12.60 -6.80 6.83
N LEU A 640 -11.33 -6.75 6.42
CA LEU A 640 -10.29 -7.63 6.95
C LEU A 640 -9.53 -6.99 8.11
N ASN A 641 -9.70 -5.70 8.32
CA ASN A 641 -8.94 -4.89 9.25
C ASN A 641 -7.42 -5.11 9.08
N ALA A 642 -6.95 -5.08 7.86
CA ALA A 642 -5.56 -5.35 7.49
C ALA A 642 -4.99 -4.29 6.55
N VAL A 643 -3.69 -4.01 6.67
CA VAL A 643 -2.93 -3.24 5.68
C VAL A 643 -2.06 -4.20 4.89
N ASP A 644 -2.36 -4.34 3.61
CA ASP A 644 -1.52 -5.07 2.68
C ASP A 644 -0.51 -4.12 2.04
N GLY A 645 0.75 -4.55 1.91
CA GLY A 645 1.82 -3.74 1.33
C GLY A 645 2.62 -4.48 0.27
N ALA A 646 3.02 -3.73 -0.77
CA ALA A 646 4.02 -4.18 -1.73
C ALA A 646 5.42 -4.18 -1.10
N LEU A 647 6.26 -5.13 -1.50
CA LEU A 647 7.64 -5.24 -0.97
C LEU A 647 8.49 -4.03 -1.35
N GLY A 648 8.25 -3.39 -2.52
CA GLY A 648 8.87 -2.12 -2.91
C GLY A 648 8.54 -0.95 -1.97
N GLY A 649 7.48 -1.05 -1.18
CA GLY A 649 7.20 -0.10 -0.10
C GLY A 649 8.25 -0.09 1.01
N LEU A 650 9.01 -1.17 1.14
CA LEU A 650 10.13 -1.31 2.08
C LEU A 650 11.51 -1.09 1.40
N GLU A 651 11.54 -0.48 0.22
CA GLU A 651 12.75 -0.18 -0.53
C GLU A 651 12.99 1.33 -0.63
N PRO A 652 14.27 1.77 -0.81
CA PRO A 652 14.56 3.16 -1.11
C PRO A 652 13.89 3.62 -2.43
N PRO A 653 13.25 4.79 -2.49
CA PRO A 653 13.31 5.88 -1.51
C PRO A 653 12.22 5.86 -0.44
N LEU A 654 11.35 4.86 -0.39
CA LEU A 654 10.26 4.81 0.59
C LEU A 654 10.76 4.39 1.98
N PHE A 655 11.63 3.38 2.04
CA PHE A 655 12.22 2.89 3.29
C PHE A 655 13.69 2.55 3.13
N TYR A 656 14.49 2.95 4.11
CA TYR A 656 15.94 2.70 4.17
C TYR A 656 16.27 1.86 5.40
N PRO A 657 16.63 0.57 5.27
CA PRO A 657 16.90 -0.30 6.43
C PRO A 657 17.97 0.24 7.40
N ARG A 658 18.89 1.07 6.92
CA ARG A 658 19.96 1.74 7.69
C ARG A 658 19.89 3.28 7.61
N GLY A 659 18.70 3.81 7.31
CA GLY A 659 18.44 5.25 7.28
C GLY A 659 18.11 5.79 8.68
N ILE A 660 18.19 7.11 8.83
CA ILE A 660 17.74 7.80 10.04
C ILE A 660 16.20 7.79 10.14
N PHE A 661 15.68 7.99 11.34
CA PHE A 661 14.23 7.97 11.60
C PHE A 661 13.48 9.00 10.73
N ALA A 662 14.02 10.22 10.57
CA ALA A 662 13.41 11.26 9.75
C ALA A 662 13.08 10.78 8.33
N MET A 663 13.99 10.04 7.67
CA MET A 663 13.77 9.51 6.33
C MET A 663 12.61 8.51 6.28
N ASN A 664 12.64 7.50 7.19
CA ASN A 664 11.71 6.37 7.13
C ASN A 664 10.30 6.74 7.61
N TYR A 665 10.18 7.52 8.70
CA TYR A 665 8.87 7.94 9.19
C TYR A 665 8.20 8.95 8.25
N ALA A 666 8.97 9.84 7.63
CA ALA A 666 8.43 10.79 6.67
C ALA A 666 7.92 10.15 5.38
N SER A 667 8.60 9.11 4.89
CA SER A 667 8.29 8.44 3.64
C SER A 667 7.33 7.28 3.86
N ALA A 668 7.82 6.07 4.10
CA ALA A 668 6.99 4.90 4.37
C ALA A 668 6.04 5.10 5.57
N GLY A 669 6.51 5.80 6.62
CA GLY A 669 5.72 6.05 7.82
C GLY A 669 4.46 6.86 7.56
N THR A 670 4.54 7.93 6.80
CA THR A 670 3.34 8.75 6.47
C THR A 670 2.39 7.99 5.55
N LEU A 671 2.91 7.24 4.57
CA LEU A 671 2.07 6.42 3.69
C LEU A 671 1.34 5.32 4.47
N LEU A 672 2.02 4.66 5.40
CA LEU A 672 1.42 3.66 6.29
C LEU A 672 0.44 4.27 7.29
N ALA A 673 0.79 5.41 7.88
CA ALA A 673 -0.09 6.14 8.78
C ALA A 673 -1.41 6.50 8.06
N LYS A 674 -1.35 6.87 6.78
CA LYS A 674 -2.52 7.14 5.95
C LYS A 674 -3.47 5.93 5.89
N GLU A 675 -2.92 4.73 5.73
CA GLU A 675 -3.72 3.50 5.71
C GLU A 675 -4.22 3.09 7.11
N ILE A 676 -3.46 3.36 8.16
CA ILE A 676 -3.94 3.18 9.55
C ILE A 676 -5.11 4.12 9.85
N ILE A 677 -5.02 5.38 9.42
CA ILE A 677 -6.10 6.38 9.61
C ILE A 677 -7.38 6.01 8.87
N ARG A 678 -7.30 5.26 7.76
CA ARG A 678 -8.50 4.73 7.09
C ARG A 678 -9.37 3.86 8.00
N SER A 679 -8.83 3.32 9.06
CA SER A 679 -9.63 2.58 10.03
C SER A 679 -10.69 3.44 10.73
N ILE A 680 -10.51 4.77 10.73
CA ILE A 680 -11.40 5.76 11.33
C ILE A 680 -11.89 6.82 10.33
N ASP A 681 -11.69 6.62 9.02
CA ASP A 681 -12.30 7.47 8.00
C ASP A 681 -13.81 7.20 7.88
N PRO A 682 -14.58 7.92 7.05
CA PRO A 682 -16.03 7.71 6.93
C PRO A 682 -16.43 6.26 6.66
N ALA A 683 -15.65 5.53 5.81
CA ALA A 683 -15.90 4.12 5.55
C ALA A 683 -15.46 3.24 6.75
N GLY A 684 -14.31 3.55 7.36
CA GLY A 684 -13.79 2.85 8.52
C GLY A 684 -14.69 2.90 9.74
N THR A 685 -15.46 4.00 9.90
CA THR A 685 -16.43 4.15 11.01
C THR A 685 -17.68 3.27 10.86
N THR A 686 -17.90 2.67 9.70
CA THR A 686 -19.01 1.73 9.44
C THR A 686 -18.62 0.26 9.59
N VAL A 687 -17.34 -0.04 9.90
CA VAL A 687 -16.84 -1.41 10.09
C VAL A 687 -16.06 -1.49 11.40
N ASN A 688 -16.41 -2.43 12.27
CA ASN A 688 -15.72 -2.63 13.54
C ASN A 688 -14.37 -3.38 13.40
N ASP A 689 -13.72 -3.67 14.53
CA ASP A 689 -12.44 -4.38 14.61
C ASP A 689 -12.49 -5.85 14.16
N ARG A 690 -13.69 -6.43 14.02
CA ARG A 690 -13.92 -7.79 13.55
C ARG A 690 -14.31 -7.87 12.09
N GLY A 691 -14.45 -6.72 11.41
CA GLY A 691 -14.94 -6.65 10.04
C GLY A 691 -16.47 -6.77 9.92
N GLU A 692 -17.20 -6.61 11.02
CA GLU A 692 -18.65 -6.56 10.97
C GLU A 692 -19.11 -5.17 10.53
N SER A 693 -20.06 -5.10 9.60
CA SER A 693 -20.63 -3.84 9.13
C SER A 693 -21.57 -3.26 10.21
N ILE A 694 -20.99 -2.48 11.10
CA ILE A 694 -21.67 -1.85 12.23
C ILE A 694 -21.18 -0.40 12.31
N HIS A 695 -22.12 0.54 12.29
CA HIS A 695 -21.80 1.94 12.48
C HIS A 695 -21.49 2.18 13.97
N TRP A 696 -20.19 2.19 14.31
CA TRP A 696 -19.73 2.27 15.69
C TRP A 696 -19.35 3.68 16.15
N TRP A 697 -19.32 4.67 15.23
CA TRP A 697 -19.06 6.05 15.57
C TRP A 697 -20.34 6.74 16.05
N GLY A 698 -20.30 7.38 17.22
CA GLY A 698 -21.48 7.96 17.87
C GLY A 698 -22.07 9.16 17.14
N LYS A 699 -23.37 9.42 17.35
CA LYS A 699 -24.07 10.57 16.77
C LYS A 699 -23.64 11.91 17.37
N SER A 700 -23.30 11.94 18.66
CA SER A 700 -22.86 13.14 19.39
C SER A 700 -21.52 13.67 18.87
N GLU A 701 -20.60 12.78 18.51
CA GLU A 701 -19.27 13.12 17.98
C GLU A 701 -19.28 13.37 16.48
N SER A 702 -20.34 12.96 15.80
CA SER A 702 -20.45 13.11 14.32
C SER A 702 -20.38 14.57 13.88
N ALA A 703 -20.89 15.51 14.69
CA ALA A 703 -20.85 16.93 14.37
C ALA A 703 -19.39 17.47 14.40
N GLU A 704 -18.62 17.15 15.46
CA GLU A 704 -17.22 17.56 15.58
C GLU A 704 -16.33 16.80 14.57
N TYR A 705 -16.57 15.51 14.38
CA TYR A 705 -15.91 14.71 13.34
C TYR A 705 -16.12 15.35 11.96
N ASN A 706 -17.35 15.66 11.58
CA ASN A 706 -17.66 16.30 10.29
C ASN A 706 -17.08 17.71 10.20
N ARG A 707 -17.03 18.45 11.30
CA ARG A 707 -16.39 19.76 11.36
C ARG A 707 -14.88 19.65 11.06
N ARG A 708 -14.20 18.65 11.62
CA ARG A 708 -12.76 18.40 11.39
C ARG A 708 -12.53 17.83 9.99
N LEU A 709 -13.35 16.90 9.53
CA LEU A 709 -13.29 16.33 8.19
C LEU A 709 -13.40 17.40 7.10
N ASN A 710 -14.27 18.39 7.29
CA ASN A 710 -14.55 19.44 6.33
C ASN A 710 -13.79 20.76 6.61
N CYS A 711 -12.80 20.73 7.48
CA CYS A 711 -12.10 21.95 7.92
C CYS A 711 -11.46 22.68 6.72
N ASP A 712 -10.73 22.00 5.87
CA ASP A 712 -10.04 22.59 4.72
C ASP A 712 -11.00 23.02 3.60
N LEU A 713 -12.16 22.39 3.47
CA LEU A 713 -13.21 22.76 2.51
C LEU A 713 -13.73 24.19 2.71
N ARG A 714 -13.74 24.67 3.94
CA ARG A 714 -14.17 26.02 4.29
C ARG A 714 -13.09 27.07 4.01
N ILE A 715 -11.83 26.63 3.93
CA ILE A 715 -10.66 27.48 3.66
C ILE A 715 -10.38 27.57 2.15
N ALA A 716 -10.66 26.49 1.41
CA ALA A 716 -10.38 26.35 -0.02
C ALA A 716 -11.63 26.53 -0.89
N ALA A 717 -12.30 27.70 -0.79
CA ALA A 717 -13.54 27.98 -1.56
C ALA A 717 -13.39 27.92 -3.10
N GLU A 718 -12.20 27.71 -3.67
CA GLU A 718 -11.94 27.82 -5.11
C GLU A 718 -11.22 26.61 -5.77
N GLN A 719 -10.79 25.59 -5.03
CA GLN A 719 -10.13 24.41 -5.63
C GLN A 719 -10.76 23.12 -5.14
N LYS A 720 -10.82 22.09 -5.99
CA LYS A 720 -11.27 20.72 -5.60
C LYS A 720 -10.60 20.33 -4.29
N ALA A 721 -11.37 20.37 -3.21
CA ALA A 721 -10.86 20.16 -1.89
C ALA A 721 -10.41 18.72 -1.72
N VAL A 722 -9.18 18.55 -1.26
CA VAL A 722 -8.70 17.26 -0.76
C VAL A 722 -9.34 17.05 0.60
N SER A 723 -9.92 15.88 0.82
CA SER A 723 -10.42 15.50 2.14
C SER A 723 -9.29 15.62 3.17
N VAL A 724 -9.58 16.24 4.30
CA VAL A 724 -8.65 16.35 5.44
C VAL A 724 -8.18 14.97 5.90
N ILE A 725 -9.07 13.98 5.86
CA ILE A 725 -8.77 12.59 6.15
C ILE A 725 -8.54 11.84 4.81
N PRO A 726 -7.48 11.03 4.71
CA PRO A 726 -6.55 10.65 5.79
C PRO A 726 -5.28 11.51 5.90
N ALA A 727 -5.06 12.52 5.07
CA ALA A 727 -3.76 13.16 4.87
C ALA A 727 -3.23 13.91 6.11
N ILE A 728 -4.04 14.78 6.71
CA ILE A 728 -3.61 15.57 7.87
C ILE A 728 -3.33 14.66 9.08
N PRO A 729 -4.28 13.81 9.55
CA PRO A 729 -4.01 12.95 10.70
C PRO A 729 -2.90 11.91 10.43
N ALA A 730 -2.65 11.53 9.19
CA ALA A 730 -1.53 10.66 8.85
C ALA A 730 -0.17 11.35 9.08
N LEU A 731 -0.03 12.61 8.69
CA LEU A 731 1.18 13.39 8.97
C LEU A 731 1.35 13.62 10.47
N GLU A 732 0.27 13.99 11.19
CA GLU A 732 0.28 14.16 12.65
C GLU A 732 0.77 12.88 13.36
N LEU A 733 0.19 11.73 12.99
CA LEU A 733 0.57 10.43 13.55
C LEU A 733 2.02 10.06 13.24
N SER A 734 2.44 10.20 11.99
CA SER A 734 3.79 9.81 11.56
C SER A 734 4.86 10.69 12.18
N TYR A 735 4.60 12.00 12.30
CA TYR A 735 5.52 12.94 12.96
C TYR A 735 5.62 12.64 14.46
N ALA A 736 4.50 12.38 15.14
CA ALA A 736 4.50 11.98 16.56
C ALA A 736 5.32 10.68 16.77
N ALA A 737 5.12 9.67 15.91
CA ALA A 737 5.87 8.41 15.98
C ALA A 737 7.37 8.62 15.70
N TYR A 738 7.74 9.51 14.78
CA TYR A 738 9.10 9.92 14.52
C TYR A 738 9.75 10.53 15.75
N LYS A 739 9.11 11.52 16.38
CA LYS A 739 9.64 12.16 17.60
C LYS A 739 9.78 11.16 18.73
N LYS A 740 8.80 10.24 18.88
CA LYS A 740 8.88 9.18 19.89
C LYS A 740 10.02 8.19 19.65
N ALA A 741 10.32 7.89 18.37
CA ALA A 741 11.44 7.03 18.01
C ALA A 741 12.79 7.68 18.41
N ILE A 742 12.95 8.99 18.20
CA ILE A 742 14.13 9.76 18.66
C ILE A 742 14.24 9.72 20.18
N GLU A 743 13.17 10.02 20.92
CA GLU A 743 13.16 9.99 22.37
C GLU A 743 13.59 8.61 22.90
N ASN A 744 13.04 7.54 22.33
CA ASN A 744 13.38 6.16 22.72
C ASN A 744 14.85 5.81 22.42
N ALA A 745 15.40 6.33 21.31
CA ALA A 745 16.80 6.17 20.98
C ALA A 745 17.70 6.99 21.93
N ALA A 746 17.31 8.22 22.24
CA ALA A 746 18.03 9.08 23.18
C ALA A 746 18.16 8.47 24.58
N VAL A 747 17.12 7.83 25.08
CA VAL A 747 17.14 7.09 26.36
C VAL A 747 18.15 5.96 26.34
N LYS A 748 18.29 5.23 25.22
CA LYS A 748 19.24 4.12 25.09
C LYS A 748 20.70 4.58 25.04
N VAL A 749 20.96 5.76 24.48
CA VAL A 749 22.33 6.28 24.28
C VAL A 749 22.74 7.26 25.39
N GLY A 750 21.80 7.69 26.24
CA GLY A 750 22.06 8.62 27.34
C GLY A 750 22.15 10.09 26.93
N GLY A 751 21.57 10.49 25.82
CA GLY A 751 21.50 11.87 25.37
C GLY A 751 20.82 12.04 24.01
N VAL A 752 20.31 13.25 23.75
CA VAL A 752 19.79 13.61 22.43
C VAL A 752 20.96 13.96 21.51
N GLU A 753 21.13 13.21 20.44
CA GLU A 753 22.15 13.47 19.43
C GLU A 753 21.55 14.35 18.32
N ASP A 754 22.27 15.39 17.88
CA ASP A 754 21.96 16.14 16.65
C ASP A 754 22.46 15.30 15.47
N LEU A 755 21.57 14.55 14.85
CA LEU A 755 21.87 13.70 13.71
C LEU A 755 21.71 14.51 12.43
N ARG A 756 22.75 14.60 11.63
CA ARG A 756 22.74 15.26 10.32
C ARG A 756 23.16 14.32 9.23
N ILE A 757 22.65 14.55 8.03
CA ILE A 757 23.05 13.79 6.85
C ILE A 757 24.23 14.50 6.17
N ARG A 758 25.29 13.76 5.86
CA ARG A 758 26.42 14.29 5.10
C ARG A 758 25.95 14.71 3.69
N GLY A 759 26.27 15.96 3.33
CA GLY A 759 25.79 16.61 2.10
C GLY A 759 24.55 17.48 2.29
N LEU A 760 23.86 17.35 3.44
CA LEU A 760 22.69 18.16 3.83
C LEU A 760 22.90 18.79 5.22
N GLU A 761 24.12 19.22 5.54
CA GLU A 761 24.52 19.67 6.87
C GLU A 761 23.73 20.91 7.35
N ASN A 762 23.21 21.71 6.43
CA ASN A 762 22.39 22.89 6.73
C ASN A 762 20.95 22.55 7.16
N PHE A 763 20.52 21.29 7.01
CA PHE A 763 19.18 20.83 7.33
C PHE A 763 19.22 19.97 8.58
N LEU A 764 18.36 20.31 9.57
CA LEU A 764 18.12 19.50 10.76
C LEU A 764 17.22 18.31 10.44
N ASP A 765 17.11 17.36 11.33
CA ASP A 765 16.27 16.16 11.19
C ASP A 765 14.83 16.49 10.79
N ASP A 766 14.22 17.53 11.39
CA ASP A 766 12.86 17.93 11.05
C ASP A 766 12.75 18.47 9.61
N HIS A 767 13.76 19.19 9.11
CA HIS A 767 13.80 19.57 7.69
C HIS A 767 13.85 18.33 6.79
N ILE A 768 14.70 17.35 7.15
CA ILE A 768 14.81 16.07 6.42
C ILE A 768 13.47 15.35 6.44
N PHE A 769 12.76 15.34 7.57
CA PHE A 769 11.44 14.75 7.67
C PHE A 769 10.47 15.36 6.65
N PHE A 770 10.28 16.67 6.67
CA PHE A 770 9.31 17.30 5.77
C PHE A 770 9.71 17.23 4.29
N MET A 771 11.01 17.38 4.01
CA MET A 771 11.51 17.21 2.62
C MET A 771 11.32 15.77 2.12
N SER A 772 11.57 14.75 2.94
CA SER A 772 11.40 13.34 2.56
C SER A 772 9.93 12.99 2.34
N HIS A 773 9.02 13.53 3.19
CA HIS A 773 7.58 13.38 3.00
C HIS A 773 7.13 13.88 1.62
N CYS A 774 7.55 15.08 1.25
CA CYS A 774 7.18 15.65 -0.04
C CYS A 774 7.90 14.95 -1.21
N TYR A 775 9.18 14.57 -1.04
CA TYR A 775 9.97 13.92 -2.09
C TYR A 775 9.33 12.66 -2.64
N VAL A 776 8.81 11.77 -1.79
CA VAL A 776 8.18 10.52 -2.25
C VAL A 776 6.84 10.76 -2.96
N LEU A 777 6.31 11.96 -2.85
CA LEU A 777 5.12 12.44 -3.54
C LEU A 777 5.43 13.22 -4.83
N CYS A 778 6.72 13.49 -5.17
CA CYS A 778 7.05 14.18 -6.42
C CYS A 778 6.47 13.40 -7.61
N GLY A 779 5.58 14.08 -8.34
CA GLY A 779 4.85 13.54 -9.48
C GLY A 779 5.37 14.07 -10.80
N LYS A 780 4.73 13.59 -11.88
CA LYS A 780 4.94 14.13 -13.22
C LYS A 780 4.52 15.60 -13.27
N LYS A 781 5.00 16.32 -14.29
CA LYS A 781 4.67 17.73 -14.47
C LYS A 781 3.14 17.93 -14.57
N GLY A 782 2.60 18.82 -13.74
CA GLY A 782 1.16 19.14 -13.71
C GLY A 782 0.30 18.18 -12.86
N ASP A 783 0.90 17.33 -12.05
CA ASP A 783 0.19 16.44 -11.12
C ASP A 783 -0.26 17.23 -9.87
N ILE A 784 -1.45 17.83 -9.99
CA ILE A 784 -2.05 18.64 -8.93
C ILE A 784 -2.39 17.79 -7.70
N GLY A 785 -2.81 16.53 -7.90
CA GLY A 785 -3.15 15.64 -6.80
C GLY A 785 -1.97 15.41 -5.85
N ARG A 786 -0.80 15.09 -6.38
CA ARG A 786 0.42 14.90 -5.57
C ARG A 786 0.94 16.20 -4.95
N GLN A 787 0.80 17.33 -5.66
CA GLN A 787 1.10 18.62 -5.07
C GLN A 787 0.23 18.92 -3.85
N GLN A 788 -1.06 18.64 -3.93
CA GLN A 788 -1.98 18.80 -2.81
C GLN A 788 -1.68 17.82 -1.67
N GLU A 789 -1.35 16.56 -1.98
CA GLU A 789 -0.95 15.57 -0.96
C GLU A 789 0.30 16.01 -0.17
N CYS A 790 1.26 16.71 -0.79
CA CYS A 790 2.40 17.28 -0.08
C CYS A 790 1.98 18.54 0.69
N ASN A 791 1.43 19.55 0.02
CA ASN A 791 1.27 20.89 0.58
C ASN A 791 0.14 21.01 1.62
N VAL A 792 -1.00 20.28 1.42
CA VAL A 792 -2.17 20.43 2.31
C VAL A 792 -1.86 20.04 3.76
N PRO A 793 -1.33 18.84 4.07
CA PRO A 793 -1.04 18.51 5.46
C PRO A 793 0.05 19.41 6.06
N LEU A 794 1.04 19.85 5.27
CA LEU A 794 2.14 20.69 5.75
C LEU A 794 1.68 22.10 6.11
N LYS A 795 0.83 22.75 5.31
CA LYS A 795 0.32 24.11 5.62
C LYS A 795 -0.46 24.15 6.94
N HIS A 796 -0.99 23.01 7.40
CA HIS A 796 -1.69 22.88 8.66
C HIS A 796 -0.81 22.41 9.82
N SER A 797 0.42 21.96 9.56
CA SER A 797 1.37 21.55 10.60
C SER A 797 2.04 22.75 11.26
N ILE A 798 1.96 22.83 12.60
CA ILE A 798 2.68 23.83 13.40
C ILE A 798 4.19 23.56 13.30
N HIS A 799 4.59 22.30 13.41
CA HIS A 799 5.99 21.89 13.37
C HIS A 799 6.67 22.19 12.04
N PHE A 800 5.93 22.07 10.91
CA PHE A 800 6.44 22.51 9.61
C PHE A 800 6.72 24.02 9.60
N ALA A 801 5.75 24.82 10.06
CA ALA A 801 5.88 26.27 10.09
C ALA A 801 7.04 26.74 10.97
N GLU A 802 7.25 26.10 12.13
CA GLU A 802 8.39 26.36 13.03
C GLU A 802 9.72 25.96 12.38
N THR A 803 9.80 24.77 11.76
CA THR A 803 11.02 24.24 11.13
C THR A 803 11.50 25.14 10.01
N PHE A 804 10.62 25.58 9.12
CA PHE A 804 10.96 26.46 7.99
C PHE A 804 10.80 27.93 8.30
N ARG A 805 10.40 28.29 9.53
CA ARG A 805 10.21 29.68 10.01
C ARG A 805 9.21 30.45 9.16
N CYS A 806 8.13 29.81 8.74
CA CYS A 806 7.11 30.42 7.91
C CYS A 806 6.25 31.40 8.72
N ALA A 807 6.13 32.63 8.24
CA ALA A 807 5.29 33.63 8.89
C ALA A 807 3.81 33.23 8.88
N VAL A 808 3.09 33.53 9.96
CA VAL A 808 1.65 33.28 10.04
C VAL A 808 0.94 34.08 8.95
N GLY A 809 0.08 33.38 8.18
CA GLY A 809 -0.63 33.94 7.02
C GLY A 809 0.10 33.78 5.70
N SER A 810 1.34 33.21 5.67
CA SER A 810 1.95 32.76 4.42
C SER A 810 1.19 31.58 3.82
N PRO A 811 1.30 31.32 2.51
CA PRO A 811 0.58 30.21 1.84
C PRO A 811 0.77 28.84 2.52
N MET A 812 1.97 28.59 3.07
CA MET A 812 2.27 27.33 3.76
C MET A 812 2.13 27.41 5.30
N ASN A 813 1.66 28.55 5.86
CA ASN A 813 1.36 28.72 7.28
C ASN A 813 0.05 29.48 7.47
N VAL A 814 -1.06 28.85 7.18
CA VAL A 814 -2.41 29.43 7.30
C VAL A 814 -2.74 29.80 8.76
N ALA A 815 -3.42 30.93 8.95
CA ALA A 815 -3.78 31.43 10.29
C ALA A 815 -4.74 30.50 11.04
N SER A 816 -5.68 29.85 10.34
CA SER A 816 -6.58 28.85 10.92
C SER A 816 -6.13 27.47 10.47
N LYS A 817 -5.63 26.69 11.41
CA LYS A 817 -5.12 25.34 11.10
C LYS A 817 -6.17 24.28 11.31
N CYS A 818 -6.19 23.29 10.43
CA CYS A 818 -6.93 22.05 10.59
C CYS A 818 -6.06 21.06 11.37
N SER A 819 -6.62 20.41 12.36
CA SER A 819 -6.02 19.28 13.06
C SER A 819 -7.11 18.25 13.33
N PHE A 820 -6.80 16.99 13.17
CA PHE A 820 -7.73 15.91 13.51
C PHE A 820 -7.52 15.50 14.97
N PHE A 821 -6.29 15.21 15.35
CA PHE A 821 -5.90 14.97 16.74
C PHE A 821 -5.64 16.30 17.45
N GLU A 822 -5.66 16.30 18.76
CA GLU A 822 -5.18 17.45 19.54
C GLU A 822 -3.66 17.41 19.55
N GLN A 823 -3.06 18.49 19.05
CA GLN A 823 -1.61 18.70 19.04
C GLN A 823 -1.11 19.25 20.37
#